data_956b91991a29f6ffc4268eda974b5e79
#
_entry.id   956b91991a29f6ffc4268eda974b5e79
#
_cell.length_a   1.000
_cell.length_b   1.000
_cell.length_c   1.000
_cell.angle_alpha   90.00
_cell.angle_beta   90.00
_cell.angle_gamma   90.00
#
_symmetry.space_group_name_H-M   'P 1'
#
loop_
_entity.id
_entity.type
_entity.pdbx_description
1 polymer ?
#
loop_
_entity_poly.entity_id
_entity_poly.type
_entity_poly.pdbx_seq_one_letter_code
_entity_poly.pdbx_strand_id
1 'polypeptide(L)'
;MYEIDAAHRAFVEAVGAFLDSSQIYTDFLSRFAYGTDASFYRYVPQVVVRAHTEAEIIQLFQAAKVHRVGLTFRASGTSLSGQTSAKSVLVLMGDSFFSWNILNQGEQIELGPMVIGARANGYLKPYGVKIGPDPASINTARIGGILSNNSSGMCCGTKDNSYHTLADLRVVLTDGTVLDTKDPESVEAFRASHETFLAELTELAEQVKHDPKLSERVRHKYRLKNTTGYGVNSLLDYDDPIDILKHLLVGAEGTLGFVSEVTYNTVPDYENRASAFLYFESLADCCSAVAGIKAGAIVDAVELIDGKSIQFVGNVTRDLPPFFYNELNEDSACLLIETKAETAAALDEQIAVIDEIAKAYHYSYHTGFQKDPAITEHYWNVRKGLLPIVSKGRPEGTNVITEDVVFPMEKMVDGVRRLTELFKEYEYPEAMIMGHALEGNLHFVLVQKMSDDAAAKRFDAFLNAVADLVAVELGGSLKGEHGTGRNIAPFVEREWGEEIYEIMRRIKKLFDPNGILNPDVLITDNKNIHIESIKAIPQTDDLINDCMECGFCEPACPSDGYTLTPRQRISAYRNMEALPEIRNNPALYNEMKALYQFKGVESCAETGMCALRCPVGINTGAFMHALRGENPSKLQ
;
A
#
# COMPACT_ATOMS: atom_id res chain seq x y z
N MET A 1 0.39 16.00 22.62
CA MET A 1 -0.43 15.01 21.87
C MET A 1 -1.93 15.33 22.01
N TYR A 2 -2.43 15.63 23.21
CA TYR A 2 -3.85 15.81 23.46
C TYR A 2 -4.37 17.18 23.02
N GLU A 3 -3.62 18.24 23.27
CA GLU A 3 -3.98 19.61 22.89
C GLU A 3 -3.53 19.92 21.46
N ILE A 4 -4.38 20.68 20.75
CA ILE A 4 -4.06 21.24 19.45
C ILE A 4 -3.14 22.45 19.67
N ASP A 5 -2.02 22.51 19.00
CA ASP A 5 -1.09 23.63 19.12
C ASP A 5 -1.62 24.94 18.50
N ALA A 6 -0.92 26.05 18.73
CA ALA A 6 -1.37 27.36 18.31
C ALA A 6 -1.50 27.51 16.78
N ALA A 7 -0.58 26.93 16.00
CA ALA A 7 -0.61 26.98 14.55
C ALA A 7 -1.84 26.24 13.98
N HIS A 8 -2.12 25.05 14.54
CA HIS A 8 -3.26 24.27 14.12
C HIS A 8 -4.59 24.84 14.60
N ARG A 9 -4.67 25.53 15.77
CA ARG A 9 -5.87 26.28 16.16
C ARG A 9 -6.16 27.41 15.18
N ALA A 10 -5.14 28.18 14.80
CA ALA A 10 -5.30 29.24 13.79
C ALA A 10 -5.70 28.68 12.41
N PHE A 11 -5.16 27.50 12.05
CA PHE A 11 -5.58 26.80 10.84
C PHE A 11 -7.05 26.39 10.91
N VAL A 12 -7.54 25.83 12.04
CA VAL A 12 -8.96 25.47 12.24
C VAL A 12 -9.87 26.67 12.09
N GLU A 13 -9.50 27.81 12.67
CA GLU A 13 -10.24 29.07 12.50
C GLU A 13 -10.33 29.49 11.03
N ALA A 14 -9.20 29.45 10.31
CA ALA A 14 -9.15 29.81 8.90
C ALA A 14 -9.99 28.89 8.02
N VAL A 15 -9.92 27.56 8.22
CA VAL A 15 -10.69 26.62 7.39
C VAL A 15 -12.17 26.62 7.73
N GLY A 16 -12.57 27.01 8.93
CA GLY A 16 -13.96 27.22 9.34
C GLY A 16 -14.69 28.32 8.55
N ALA A 17 -13.96 29.13 7.76
CA ALA A 17 -14.56 30.12 6.86
C ALA A 17 -15.16 29.50 5.58
N PHE A 18 -14.74 28.28 5.21
CA PHE A 18 -15.16 27.62 3.96
C PHE A 18 -15.54 26.14 4.12
N LEU A 19 -15.15 25.47 5.22
CA LEU A 19 -15.60 24.13 5.55
C LEU A 19 -16.73 24.18 6.59
N ASP A 20 -17.72 23.32 6.44
CA ASP A 20 -18.74 23.13 7.47
C ASP A 20 -18.12 22.52 8.75
N SER A 21 -18.66 22.83 9.89
CA SER A 21 -18.16 22.31 11.18
C SER A 21 -18.17 20.78 11.26
N SER A 22 -19.06 20.11 10.54
CA SER A 22 -19.10 18.65 10.41
C SER A 22 -17.94 18.05 9.60
N GLN A 23 -17.23 18.88 8.85
CA GLN A 23 -16.05 18.48 8.08
C GLN A 23 -14.74 18.63 8.88
N ILE A 24 -14.77 19.21 10.09
CA ILE A 24 -13.59 19.52 10.91
C ILE A 24 -13.66 18.72 12.22
N TYR A 25 -12.69 17.84 12.42
CA TYR A 25 -12.61 16.98 13.60
C TYR A 25 -11.42 17.40 14.47
N THR A 26 -11.73 17.94 15.65
CA THR A 26 -10.76 18.45 16.61
C THR A 26 -10.76 17.67 17.93
N ASP A 27 -11.83 16.91 18.23
CA ASP A 27 -11.88 16.06 19.40
C ASP A 27 -10.84 14.93 19.35
N PHE A 28 -10.28 14.58 20.51
CA PHE A 28 -9.18 13.62 20.55
C PHE A 28 -9.58 12.22 20.07
N LEU A 29 -10.80 11.76 20.36
CA LEU A 29 -11.29 10.46 19.90
C LEU A 29 -11.26 10.37 18.37
N SER A 30 -11.80 11.37 17.67
CA SER A 30 -11.81 11.39 16.20
C SER A 30 -10.41 11.48 15.64
N ARG A 31 -9.57 12.37 16.17
CA ARG A 31 -8.16 12.50 15.76
C ARG A 31 -7.40 11.18 15.94
N PHE A 32 -7.59 10.49 17.05
CA PHE A 32 -6.99 9.21 17.34
C PHE A 32 -7.49 8.12 16.39
N ALA A 33 -8.81 8.01 16.22
CA ALA A 33 -9.43 7.00 15.37
C ALA A 33 -9.04 7.15 13.88
N TYR A 34 -9.07 8.38 13.37
CA TYR A 34 -8.60 8.67 12.01
C TYR A 34 -7.07 8.59 11.89
N GLY A 35 -6.31 8.72 12.98
CA GLY A 35 -4.86 8.56 13.01
C GLY A 35 -4.39 7.14 12.68
N THR A 36 -5.27 6.13 12.67
CA THR A 36 -4.90 4.75 12.38
C THR A 36 -4.96 4.41 10.90
N ASP A 37 -3.99 3.61 10.42
CA ASP A 37 -3.93 3.00 9.08
C ASP A 37 -3.42 1.55 9.18
N ALA A 38 -3.12 0.89 8.06
CA ALA A 38 -2.64 -0.49 8.06
C ALA A 38 -1.16 -0.63 8.44
N SER A 39 -0.39 0.44 8.46
CA SER A 39 1.03 0.41 8.84
C SER A 39 1.21 0.13 10.32
N PHE A 40 2.43 -0.20 10.72
CA PHE A 40 2.78 -0.34 12.13
C PHE A 40 3.10 1.00 12.83
N TYR A 41 2.85 2.13 12.16
CA TYR A 41 3.00 3.47 12.72
C TYR A 41 1.70 3.99 13.34
N ARG A 42 1.84 4.85 14.37
CA ARG A 42 0.73 5.59 14.96
C ARG A 42 1.09 7.07 15.06
N TYR A 43 0.47 7.85 14.20
CA TYR A 43 0.48 9.30 14.31
C TYR A 43 -0.93 9.78 14.64
N VAL A 44 -1.07 10.61 15.68
CA VAL A 44 -2.34 11.27 15.97
C VAL A 44 -2.29 12.66 15.35
N PRO A 45 -3.09 12.94 14.31
CA PRO A 45 -3.09 14.25 13.67
C PRO A 45 -3.54 15.33 14.64
N GLN A 46 -3.02 16.55 14.46
CA GLN A 46 -3.49 17.71 15.21
C GLN A 46 -4.94 18.06 14.85
N VAL A 47 -5.29 17.91 13.57
CA VAL A 47 -6.63 18.16 13.04
C VAL A 47 -6.92 17.14 11.94
N VAL A 48 -8.18 16.72 11.82
CA VAL A 48 -8.66 15.97 10.66
C VAL A 48 -9.71 16.84 9.96
N VAL A 49 -9.61 16.96 8.64
CA VAL A 49 -10.59 17.66 7.82
C VAL A 49 -11.11 16.73 6.72
N ARG A 50 -12.35 16.94 6.28
CA ARG A 50 -12.92 16.24 5.12
C ARG A 50 -13.21 17.26 4.01
N ALA A 51 -12.57 17.10 2.86
CA ALA A 51 -12.79 17.94 1.70
C ALA A 51 -13.72 17.25 0.69
N HIS A 52 -14.63 18.01 0.11
CA HIS A 52 -15.60 17.52 -0.86
C HIS A 52 -15.35 18.04 -2.28
N THR A 53 -14.59 19.12 -2.45
CA THR A 53 -14.38 19.76 -3.75
C THR A 53 -12.92 20.17 -3.97
N GLU A 54 -12.51 20.30 -5.23
CA GLU A 54 -11.21 20.88 -5.59
C GLU A 54 -11.05 22.31 -5.04
N ALA A 55 -12.11 23.09 -5.02
CA ALA A 55 -12.07 24.45 -4.45
C ALA A 55 -11.72 24.43 -2.96
N GLU A 56 -12.24 23.47 -2.19
CA GLU A 56 -11.85 23.28 -0.79
C GLU A 56 -10.38 22.84 -0.68
N ILE A 57 -9.89 21.96 -1.56
CA ILE A 57 -8.49 21.54 -1.59
C ILE A 57 -7.56 22.74 -1.86
N ILE A 58 -7.91 23.61 -2.83
CA ILE A 58 -7.15 24.84 -3.13
C ILE A 58 -7.08 25.75 -1.89
N GLN A 59 -8.21 25.93 -1.20
CA GLN A 59 -8.25 26.75 0.02
C GLN A 59 -7.48 26.11 1.18
N LEU A 60 -7.51 24.75 1.30
CA LEU A 60 -6.67 24.02 2.27
C LEU A 60 -5.18 24.24 2.00
N PHE A 61 -4.73 24.22 0.74
CA PHE A 61 -3.33 24.52 0.40
C PHE A 61 -2.96 25.96 0.80
N GLN A 62 -3.83 26.93 0.55
CA GLN A 62 -3.59 28.32 0.94
C GLN A 62 -3.51 28.47 2.47
N ALA A 63 -4.45 27.88 3.21
CA ALA A 63 -4.45 27.91 4.67
C ALA A 63 -3.20 27.22 5.24
N ALA A 64 -2.82 26.07 4.68
CA ALA A 64 -1.64 25.32 5.11
C ALA A 64 -0.34 26.12 4.95
N LYS A 65 -0.19 26.84 3.83
CA LYS A 65 0.96 27.74 3.61
C LYS A 65 1.02 28.87 4.64
N VAL A 66 -0.12 29.53 4.88
CA VAL A 66 -0.20 30.66 5.81
C VAL A 66 0.15 30.23 7.22
N HIS A 67 -0.40 29.11 7.67
CA HIS A 67 -0.23 28.62 9.04
C HIS A 67 0.95 27.64 9.20
N ARG A 68 1.67 27.33 8.12
CA ARG A 68 2.83 26.41 8.10
C ARG A 68 2.52 25.04 8.69
N VAL A 69 1.38 24.47 8.29
CA VAL A 69 0.95 23.13 8.70
C VAL A 69 1.07 22.15 7.54
N GLY A 70 1.44 20.91 7.82
CA GLY A 70 1.53 19.86 6.79
C GLY A 70 0.18 19.21 6.53
N LEU A 71 -0.10 18.86 5.28
CA LEU A 71 -1.30 18.14 4.85
C LEU A 71 -0.93 16.73 4.39
N THR A 72 -1.65 15.73 4.87
CA THR A 72 -1.54 14.35 4.38
C THR A 72 -2.91 13.91 3.87
N PHE A 73 -3.00 13.56 2.59
CA PHE A 73 -4.24 13.04 1.99
C PHE A 73 -4.37 11.54 2.26
N ARG A 74 -5.59 11.09 2.55
CA ARG A 74 -5.88 9.68 2.79
C ARG A 74 -7.06 9.20 1.96
N ALA A 75 -6.85 8.13 1.18
CA ALA A 75 -7.88 7.35 0.53
C ALA A 75 -8.44 6.28 1.52
N SER A 76 -7.97 5.02 1.45
CA SER A 76 -8.44 3.94 2.35
C SER A 76 -7.53 3.68 3.56
N GLY A 77 -6.29 4.19 3.56
CA GLY A 77 -5.34 3.88 4.64
C GLY A 77 -4.99 2.39 4.72
N THR A 78 -4.80 1.74 3.58
CA THR A 78 -4.34 0.34 3.46
C THR A 78 -2.83 0.23 3.29
N SER A 79 -2.13 1.35 3.24
CA SER A 79 -0.68 1.43 3.10
C SER A 79 0.06 0.87 4.31
N LEU A 80 1.17 0.15 4.05
CA LEU A 80 1.98 -0.53 5.08
C LEU A 80 3.20 0.27 5.54
N SER A 81 3.62 1.30 4.77
CA SER A 81 4.86 2.05 5.00
C SER A 81 4.66 3.42 5.69
N GLY A 82 3.45 3.72 6.19
CA GLY A 82 3.17 4.93 6.98
C GLY A 82 2.94 6.21 6.19
N GLN A 83 2.84 6.16 4.86
CA GLN A 83 2.62 7.33 4.00
C GLN A 83 1.24 7.96 4.17
N THR A 84 0.26 7.25 4.73
CA THR A 84 -1.09 7.76 4.96
C THR A 84 -1.36 8.22 6.39
N SER A 85 -0.35 8.20 7.25
CA SER A 85 -0.41 8.68 8.63
C SER A 85 0.07 10.14 8.74
N ALA A 86 -0.59 10.96 9.54
CA ALA A 86 -0.31 12.39 9.66
C ALA A 86 0.03 12.80 11.09
N LYS A 87 1.07 13.62 11.26
CA LYS A 87 1.36 14.34 12.53
C LYS A 87 0.60 15.67 12.60
N SER A 88 0.38 16.32 11.46
CA SER A 88 -0.22 17.65 11.32
C SER A 88 -1.69 17.55 10.94
N VAL A 89 -2.07 17.84 9.72
CA VAL A 89 -3.46 17.78 9.25
C VAL A 89 -3.67 16.56 8.38
N LEU A 90 -4.64 15.73 8.73
CA LEU A 90 -5.11 14.62 7.90
C LEU A 90 -6.29 15.10 7.07
N VAL A 91 -6.19 14.99 5.75
CA VAL A 91 -7.26 15.35 4.81
C VAL A 91 -7.92 14.09 4.27
N LEU A 92 -9.20 13.92 4.60
CA LEU A 92 -10.07 12.87 4.06
C LEU A 92 -10.83 13.43 2.87
N MET A 93 -11.10 12.63 1.86
CA MET A 93 -11.91 13.01 0.71
C MET A 93 -13.36 12.58 0.90
N GLY A 94 -14.27 13.43 0.45
CA GLY A 94 -15.72 13.20 0.49
C GLY A 94 -16.27 12.54 -0.78
N ASP A 95 -17.60 12.46 -0.85
CA ASP A 95 -18.31 11.65 -1.86
C ASP A 95 -18.23 12.20 -3.28
N SER A 96 -17.97 13.49 -3.48
CA SER A 96 -17.84 14.08 -4.83
C SER A 96 -16.63 13.53 -5.62
N PHE A 97 -15.69 12.87 -4.93
CA PHE A 97 -14.55 12.21 -5.55
C PHE A 97 -14.79 10.74 -5.92
N PHE A 98 -16.05 10.27 -5.95
CA PHE A 98 -16.46 8.92 -6.39
C PHE A 98 -16.90 8.84 -7.86
N SER A 99 -16.57 9.79 -8.70
CA SER A 99 -16.92 9.80 -10.12
C SER A 99 -16.30 8.64 -10.89
N TRP A 100 -16.98 8.19 -11.93
CA TRP A 100 -16.43 7.26 -12.92
C TRP A 100 -17.10 7.45 -14.28
N ASN A 101 -16.35 7.22 -15.36
CA ASN A 101 -16.85 7.29 -16.71
C ASN A 101 -16.07 6.32 -17.62
N ILE A 102 -16.77 5.51 -18.42
CA ILE A 102 -16.14 4.59 -19.36
C ILE A 102 -16.06 5.29 -20.72
N LEU A 103 -14.86 5.30 -21.28
CA LEU A 103 -14.54 5.95 -22.54
C LEU A 103 -14.23 4.89 -23.62
N ASN A 104 -14.47 5.24 -24.87
CA ASN A 104 -14.06 4.47 -26.04
C ASN A 104 -14.46 2.98 -25.95
N GLN A 105 -15.69 2.69 -25.52
CA GLN A 105 -16.23 1.32 -25.40
C GLN A 105 -15.38 0.39 -24.49
N GLY A 106 -14.78 0.94 -23.42
CA GLY A 106 -14.02 0.20 -22.45
C GLY A 106 -12.50 0.25 -22.65
N GLU A 107 -11.99 0.89 -23.72
CA GLU A 107 -10.53 1.06 -23.90
C GLU A 107 -9.91 1.93 -22.81
N GLN A 108 -10.71 2.85 -22.24
CA GLN A 108 -10.28 3.71 -21.13
C GLN A 108 -11.38 3.85 -20.08
N ILE A 109 -10.97 4.16 -18.87
CA ILE A 109 -11.86 4.52 -17.76
C ILE A 109 -11.31 5.72 -17.01
N GLU A 110 -12.18 6.71 -16.82
CA GLU A 110 -11.94 7.90 -16.01
C GLU A 110 -12.50 7.68 -14.60
N LEU A 111 -11.72 7.97 -13.58
CA LEU A 111 -12.00 7.58 -12.19
C LEU A 111 -11.64 8.70 -11.22
N GLY A 112 -12.58 9.04 -10.35
CA GLY A 112 -12.27 9.82 -9.16
C GLY A 112 -11.42 9.03 -8.16
N PRO A 113 -10.58 9.71 -7.35
CA PRO A 113 -9.61 9.06 -6.46
C PRO A 113 -10.24 8.19 -5.36
N MET A 114 -11.54 8.35 -5.08
CA MET A 114 -12.25 7.60 -4.05
C MET A 114 -12.94 6.34 -4.56
N VAL A 115 -12.94 6.05 -5.85
CA VAL A 115 -13.44 4.79 -6.41
C VAL A 115 -12.55 3.63 -5.94
N ILE A 116 -13.17 2.54 -5.47
CA ILE A 116 -12.45 1.31 -5.09
C ILE A 116 -12.04 0.56 -6.35
N GLY A 117 -10.78 0.09 -6.43
CA GLY A 117 -10.25 -0.58 -7.63
C GLY A 117 -11.10 -1.76 -8.10
N ALA A 118 -11.58 -2.61 -7.20
CA ALA A 118 -12.47 -3.70 -7.57
C ALA A 118 -13.83 -3.24 -8.13
N ARG A 119 -14.32 -2.05 -7.73
CA ARG A 119 -15.54 -1.46 -8.33
C ARG A 119 -15.28 -0.97 -9.74
N ALA A 120 -14.10 -0.37 -9.99
CA ALA A 120 -13.69 0.00 -11.35
C ALA A 120 -13.68 -1.23 -12.27
N ASN A 121 -13.10 -2.36 -11.82
CA ASN A 121 -13.14 -3.63 -12.55
C ASN A 121 -14.57 -4.15 -12.76
N GLY A 122 -15.45 -3.96 -11.76
CA GLY A 122 -16.86 -4.30 -11.87
C GLY A 122 -17.58 -3.52 -12.99
N TYR A 123 -17.25 -2.24 -13.17
CA TYR A 123 -17.80 -1.42 -14.26
C TYR A 123 -17.26 -1.83 -15.63
N LEU A 124 -16.01 -2.28 -15.70
CA LEU A 124 -15.33 -2.71 -16.93
C LEU A 124 -15.65 -4.14 -17.35
N LYS A 125 -16.14 -4.98 -16.43
CA LYS A 125 -16.44 -6.40 -16.72
C LYS A 125 -17.30 -6.65 -17.97
N PRO A 126 -18.36 -5.85 -18.27
CA PRO A 126 -19.15 -6.03 -19.49
C PRO A 126 -18.35 -5.87 -20.79
N TYR A 127 -17.18 -5.24 -20.73
CA TYR A 127 -16.29 -4.99 -21.87
C TYR A 127 -15.15 -6.03 -21.97
N GLY A 128 -15.05 -6.98 -21.02
CA GLY A 128 -14.00 -8.00 -21.01
C GLY A 128 -12.61 -7.44 -20.67
N VAL A 129 -12.56 -6.30 -19.98
CA VAL A 129 -11.33 -5.60 -19.60
C VAL A 129 -11.34 -5.19 -18.14
N LYS A 130 -10.19 -4.78 -17.62
CA LYS A 130 -10.00 -4.30 -16.25
C LYS A 130 -8.98 -3.17 -16.21
N ILE A 131 -8.83 -2.48 -15.06
CA ILE A 131 -7.66 -1.62 -14.81
C ILE A 131 -6.40 -2.48 -14.70
N GLY A 132 -5.27 -1.94 -15.10
CA GLY A 132 -3.99 -2.65 -15.06
C GLY A 132 -3.53 -2.99 -13.63
N PRO A 133 -3.40 -2.02 -12.70
CA PRO A 133 -2.91 -2.29 -11.36
C PRO A 133 -3.85 -3.20 -10.55
N ASP A 134 -3.30 -4.26 -9.93
CA ASP A 134 -4.04 -5.30 -9.22
C ASP A 134 -3.53 -5.59 -7.79
N PRO A 135 -3.35 -4.56 -6.92
CA PRO A 135 -2.83 -4.78 -5.59
C PRO A 135 -3.68 -5.79 -4.80
N ALA A 136 -3.06 -6.53 -3.88
CA ALA A 136 -3.76 -7.50 -3.03
C ALA A 136 -4.93 -6.87 -2.26
N SER A 137 -4.87 -5.57 -1.99
CA SER A 137 -5.92 -4.77 -1.35
C SER A 137 -6.98 -4.22 -2.31
N ILE A 138 -7.04 -4.63 -3.59
CA ILE A 138 -7.91 -4.07 -4.65
C ILE A 138 -9.38 -3.94 -4.23
N ASN A 139 -9.86 -4.83 -3.35
CA ASN A 139 -11.23 -4.83 -2.83
C ASN A 139 -11.51 -3.69 -1.82
N THR A 140 -10.47 -2.96 -1.40
CA THR A 140 -10.53 -1.90 -0.38
C THR A 140 -9.77 -0.66 -0.83
N ALA A 141 -8.64 -0.83 -1.50
CA ALA A 141 -7.80 0.26 -1.99
C ALA A 141 -8.57 1.10 -3.01
N ARG A 142 -8.38 2.42 -2.92
CA ARG A 142 -9.02 3.40 -3.80
C ARG A 142 -8.03 3.92 -4.83
N ILE A 143 -8.53 4.34 -5.98
CA ILE A 143 -7.74 4.76 -7.15
C ILE A 143 -6.68 5.81 -6.80
N GLY A 144 -7.03 6.83 -6.00
CA GLY A 144 -6.04 7.83 -5.58
C GLY A 144 -4.86 7.25 -4.81
N GLY A 145 -5.10 6.23 -3.95
CA GLY A 145 -4.04 5.50 -3.26
C GLY A 145 -3.27 4.56 -4.19
N ILE A 146 -3.97 3.87 -5.10
CA ILE A 146 -3.35 2.97 -6.10
C ILE A 146 -2.39 3.74 -7.00
N LEU A 147 -2.81 4.90 -7.52
CA LEU A 147 -1.96 5.79 -8.32
C LEU A 147 -0.78 6.32 -7.50
N SER A 148 -1.10 6.97 -6.36
CA SER A 148 -0.07 7.66 -5.55
C SER A 148 1.00 6.72 -5.01
N ASN A 149 0.71 5.43 -4.91
CA ASN A 149 1.66 4.40 -4.48
C ASN A 149 2.30 3.65 -5.66
N ASN A 150 1.85 3.89 -6.88
CA ASN A 150 2.10 3.02 -8.05
C ASN A 150 1.91 1.56 -7.67
N SER A 151 0.80 1.27 -7.00
CA SER A 151 0.54 -0.06 -6.44
C SER A 151 0.44 -1.07 -7.56
N SER A 152 1.17 -2.13 -7.45
CA SER A 152 1.07 -3.29 -8.32
C SER A 152 0.62 -4.50 -7.51
N GLY A 153 0.54 -5.65 -8.14
CA GLY A 153 0.13 -6.89 -7.49
C GLY A 153 0.75 -8.11 -8.14
N MET A 154 0.01 -9.20 -8.11
CA MET A 154 0.51 -10.51 -8.53
C MET A 154 0.62 -10.67 -10.04
N CYS A 155 -0.26 -9.99 -10.81
CA CYS A 155 -0.36 -10.20 -12.27
C CYS A 155 0.11 -9.00 -13.10
N CYS A 156 -0.06 -7.75 -12.63
CA CYS A 156 0.23 -6.59 -13.47
C CYS A 156 1.72 -6.37 -13.75
N GLY A 157 2.59 -6.90 -12.90
CA GLY A 157 4.04 -6.73 -13.03
C GLY A 157 4.47 -5.26 -13.13
N THR A 158 5.50 -5.00 -13.91
CA THR A 158 5.90 -3.64 -14.29
C THR A 158 5.11 -3.14 -15.49
N LYS A 159 4.58 -4.04 -16.33
CA LYS A 159 3.96 -3.74 -17.62
C LYS A 159 2.62 -3.01 -17.49
N ASP A 160 1.76 -3.46 -16.59
CA ASP A 160 0.37 -3.03 -16.48
C ASP A 160 0.09 -2.23 -15.18
N ASN A 161 1.13 -1.71 -14.52
CA ASN A 161 0.99 -0.87 -13.33
C ASN A 161 0.42 0.52 -13.66
N SER A 162 0.15 1.35 -12.64
CA SER A 162 -0.40 2.70 -12.83
C SER A 162 0.46 3.57 -13.75
N TYR A 163 1.78 3.45 -13.68
CA TYR A 163 2.70 4.25 -14.50
C TYR A 163 2.52 3.98 -16.01
N HIS A 164 2.39 2.72 -16.41
CA HIS A 164 2.29 2.33 -17.82
C HIS A 164 0.87 2.37 -18.38
N THR A 165 -0.14 2.33 -17.52
CA THR A 165 -1.54 2.38 -17.96
C THR A 165 -2.17 3.76 -17.81
N LEU A 166 -1.47 4.73 -17.22
CA LEU A 166 -1.94 6.11 -17.12
C LEU A 166 -2.09 6.74 -18.52
N ALA A 167 -3.30 7.15 -18.86
CA ALA A 167 -3.57 7.98 -20.04
C ALA A 167 -3.49 9.47 -19.66
N ASP A 168 -4.33 9.91 -18.74
CA ASP A 168 -4.42 11.29 -18.29
C ASP A 168 -4.74 11.40 -16.80
N LEU A 169 -4.52 12.59 -16.26
CA LEU A 169 -4.93 12.95 -14.90
C LEU A 169 -5.34 14.42 -14.79
N ARG A 170 -6.06 14.69 -13.71
CA ARG A 170 -6.38 16.04 -13.25
C ARG A 170 -5.77 16.24 -11.87
N VAL A 171 -4.99 17.30 -11.70
CA VAL A 171 -4.22 17.57 -10.48
C VAL A 171 -4.39 19.00 -10.00
N VAL A 172 -4.49 19.17 -8.68
CA VAL A 172 -4.39 20.44 -7.99
C VAL A 172 -2.98 20.59 -7.43
N LEU A 173 -2.23 21.57 -7.91
CA LEU A 173 -0.88 21.89 -7.42
C LEU A 173 -0.94 22.79 -6.19
N THR A 174 0.18 22.87 -5.45
CA THR A 174 0.22 23.61 -4.17
C THR A 174 -0.01 25.11 -4.31
N ASP A 175 0.19 25.70 -5.47
CA ASP A 175 -0.11 27.12 -5.73
C ASP A 175 -1.61 27.38 -5.96
N GLY A 176 -2.41 26.32 -6.10
CA GLY A 176 -3.84 26.35 -6.36
C GLY A 176 -4.20 26.17 -7.84
N THR A 177 -3.22 26.00 -8.72
CA THR A 177 -3.48 25.74 -10.14
C THR A 177 -4.03 24.33 -10.33
N VAL A 178 -5.05 24.21 -11.16
CA VAL A 178 -5.60 22.94 -11.61
C VAL A 178 -5.11 22.67 -13.02
N LEU A 179 -4.46 21.53 -13.22
CA LEU A 179 -4.06 21.03 -14.54
C LEU A 179 -4.87 19.77 -14.86
N ASP A 180 -5.59 19.83 -15.98
CA ASP A 180 -6.25 18.68 -16.59
C ASP A 180 -5.48 18.31 -17.86
N THR A 181 -4.77 17.19 -17.84
CA THR A 181 -3.89 16.82 -18.98
C THR A 181 -4.66 16.32 -20.20
N LYS A 182 -5.93 15.98 -20.02
CA LYS A 182 -6.85 15.58 -21.11
C LYS A 182 -7.38 16.79 -21.88
N ASP A 183 -7.42 17.98 -21.23
CA ASP A 183 -7.94 19.21 -21.82
C ASP A 183 -6.80 20.05 -22.43
N PRO A 184 -6.73 20.19 -23.77
CA PRO A 184 -5.70 20.98 -24.42
C PRO A 184 -5.70 22.46 -23.98
N GLU A 185 -6.86 23.06 -23.67
CA GLU A 185 -6.93 24.46 -23.20
C GLU A 185 -6.30 24.58 -21.81
N SER A 186 -6.54 23.63 -20.91
CA SER A 186 -5.90 23.55 -19.59
C SER A 186 -4.38 23.40 -19.72
N VAL A 187 -3.91 22.53 -20.61
CA VAL A 187 -2.47 22.32 -20.86
C VAL A 187 -1.81 23.59 -21.37
N GLU A 188 -2.40 24.27 -22.37
CA GLU A 188 -1.83 25.51 -22.90
C GLU A 188 -1.84 26.66 -21.88
N ALA A 189 -2.89 26.79 -21.07
CA ALA A 189 -2.95 27.73 -19.97
C ALA A 189 -1.85 27.46 -18.93
N PHE A 190 -1.62 26.19 -18.61
CA PHE A 190 -0.56 25.77 -17.69
C PHE A 190 0.83 26.08 -18.26
N ARG A 191 1.08 25.78 -19.54
CA ARG A 191 2.36 26.12 -20.21
C ARG A 191 2.65 27.62 -20.13
N ALA A 192 1.65 28.46 -20.39
CA ALA A 192 1.79 29.91 -20.35
C ALA A 192 2.04 30.46 -18.93
N SER A 193 1.43 29.86 -17.91
CA SER A 193 1.53 30.34 -16.53
C SER A 193 2.70 29.74 -15.73
N HIS A 194 3.23 28.59 -16.17
CA HIS A 194 4.25 27.80 -15.44
C HIS A 194 5.52 27.58 -16.26
N GLU A 195 5.88 28.52 -17.14
CA GLU A 195 7.06 28.42 -18.02
C GLU A 195 8.34 28.08 -17.23
N THR A 196 8.60 28.77 -16.12
CA THR A 196 9.79 28.52 -15.29
C THR A 196 9.76 27.12 -14.65
N PHE A 197 8.60 26.65 -14.18
CA PHE A 197 8.42 25.33 -13.61
C PHE A 197 8.73 24.24 -14.65
N LEU A 198 8.18 24.37 -15.85
CA LEU A 198 8.39 23.41 -16.94
C LEU A 198 9.83 23.44 -17.47
N ALA A 199 10.47 24.62 -17.50
CA ALA A 199 11.88 24.74 -17.87
C ALA A 199 12.80 24.03 -16.86
N GLU A 200 12.55 24.17 -15.55
CA GLU A 200 13.32 23.45 -14.52
C GLU A 200 13.12 21.94 -14.62
N LEU A 201 11.88 21.48 -14.88
CA LEU A 201 11.61 20.06 -15.07
C LEU A 201 12.31 19.49 -16.30
N THR A 202 12.35 20.26 -17.39
CA THR A 202 13.11 19.92 -18.61
C THR A 202 14.61 19.85 -18.32
N GLU A 203 15.17 20.82 -17.56
CA GLU A 203 16.58 20.81 -17.17
C GLU A 203 16.95 19.55 -16.39
N LEU A 204 16.08 19.13 -15.44
CA LEU A 204 16.29 17.88 -14.69
C LEU A 204 16.28 16.65 -15.59
N ALA A 205 15.38 16.59 -16.58
CA ALA A 205 15.33 15.51 -17.56
C ALA A 205 16.61 15.49 -18.41
N GLU A 206 17.05 16.64 -18.93
CA GLU A 206 18.28 16.75 -19.70
C GLU A 206 19.53 16.35 -18.88
N GLN A 207 19.58 16.72 -17.60
CA GLN A 207 20.66 16.30 -16.70
C GLN A 207 20.75 14.76 -16.61
N VAL A 208 19.60 14.07 -16.45
CA VAL A 208 19.58 12.61 -16.37
C VAL A 208 19.87 11.97 -17.73
N LYS A 209 19.30 12.50 -18.82
CA LYS A 209 19.49 11.95 -20.18
C LYS A 209 20.94 12.04 -20.66
N HIS A 210 21.63 13.14 -20.37
CA HIS A 210 22.99 13.40 -20.85
C HIS A 210 24.10 12.80 -19.97
N ASP A 211 23.78 12.38 -18.73
CA ASP A 211 24.73 11.64 -17.89
C ASP A 211 24.54 10.11 -18.05
N PRO A 212 25.52 9.41 -18.68
CA PRO A 212 25.40 7.96 -18.89
C PRO A 212 25.29 7.15 -17.59
N LYS A 213 25.87 7.63 -16.48
CA LYS A 213 25.82 6.91 -15.20
C LYS A 213 24.42 7.03 -14.58
N LEU A 214 23.86 8.24 -14.60
CA LEU A 214 22.51 8.49 -14.07
C LEU A 214 21.48 7.74 -14.91
N SER A 215 21.53 7.89 -16.23
CA SER A 215 20.59 7.23 -17.13
C SER A 215 20.64 5.70 -17.05
N GLU A 216 21.83 5.08 -16.96
CA GLU A 216 21.94 3.64 -16.81
C GLU A 216 21.44 3.17 -15.44
N ARG A 217 21.72 3.92 -14.36
CA ARG A 217 21.20 3.59 -13.01
C ARG A 217 19.67 3.63 -13.00
N VAL A 218 19.06 4.66 -13.58
CA VAL A 218 17.59 4.77 -13.67
C VAL A 218 17.02 3.63 -14.50
N ARG A 219 17.58 3.35 -15.70
CA ARG A 219 17.13 2.22 -16.54
C ARG A 219 17.28 0.87 -15.84
N HIS A 220 18.37 0.66 -15.11
CA HIS A 220 18.58 -0.58 -14.36
C HIS A 220 17.50 -0.78 -13.29
N LYS A 221 17.24 0.25 -12.48
CA LYS A 221 16.28 0.19 -11.37
C LYS A 221 14.83 0.00 -11.84
N TYR A 222 14.45 0.57 -12.99
CA TYR A 222 13.08 0.42 -13.51
C TYR A 222 12.87 -0.78 -14.45
N ARG A 223 13.90 -1.61 -14.67
CA ARG A 223 13.70 -2.99 -15.12
C ARG A 223 13.09 -3.88 -14.02
N LEU A 224 13.18 -3.46 -12.78
CA LEU A 224 12.60 -4.09 -11.61
C LEU A 224 11.30 -3.36 -11.21
N LYS A 225 10.43 -4.01 -10.46
CA LYS A 225 9.42 -3.26 -9.70
C LYS A 225 10.16 -2.31 -8.74
N ASN A 226 9.83 -1.04 -8.77
CA ASN A 226 10.47 -0.05 -7.91
C ASN A 226 9.50 1.06 -7.53
N THR A 227 9.28 1.23 -6.24
CA THR A 227 8.53 2.33 -5.62
C THR A 227 9.37 3.05 -4.56
N THR A 228 10.70 2.92 -4.64
CA THR A 228 11.65 3.63 -3.76
C THR A 228 11.94 5.02 -4.33
N GLY A 229 11.52 6.07 -3.64
CA GLY A 229 11.67 7.46 -4.11
C GLY A 229 10.64 7.84 -5.18
N TYR A 230 10.91 8.93 -5.92
CA TYR A 230 10.05 9.38 -7.01
C TYR A 230 10.26 8.58 -8.29
N GLY A 231 9.25 8.55 -9.16
CA GLY A 231 9.27 7.95 -10.49
C GLY A 231 10.21 8.68 -11.47
N VAL A 232 11.52 8.73 -11.16
CA VAL A 232 12.52 9.47 -11.95
C VAL A 232 12.78 8.87 -13.33
N ASN A 233 12.27 7.66 -13.63
CA ASN A 233 12.25 7.14 -15.00
C ASN A 233 11.46 8.04 -15.96
N SER A 234 10.46 8.78 -15.47
CA SER A 234 9.72 9.75 -16.28
C SER A 234 10.61 10.81 -16.93
N LEU A 235 11.75 11.15 -16.29
CA LEU A 235 12.76 12.05 -16.84
C LEU A 235 13.50 11.45 -18.05
N LEU A 236 13.49 10.13 -18.20
CA LEU A 236 14.07 9.43 -19.35
C LEU A 236 13.04 9.01 -20.40
N ASP A 237 11.84 8.64 -19.95
CA ASP A 237 10.82 8.02 -20.78
C ASP A 237 10.06 9.05 -21.64
N TYR A 238 10.02 10.32 -21.18
CA TYR A 238 9.26 11.39 -21.83
C TYR A 238 10.12 12.59 -22.17
N ASP A 239 9.74 13.28 -23.25
CA ASP A 239 10.37 14.54 -23.69
C ASP A 239 9.52 15.76 -23.33
N ASP A 240 8.19 15.62 -23.37
CA ASP A 240 7.26 16.69 -22.98
C ASP A 240 7.23 16.83 -21.44
N PRO A 241 7.52 18.02 -20.89
CA PRO A 241 7.49 18.24 -19.46
C PRO A 241 6.10 18.05 -18.83
N ILE A 242 5.00 18.11 -19.58
CA ILE A 242 3.65 17.76 -19.09
C ILE A 242 3.55 16.26 -18.86
N ASP A 243 4.08 15.44 -19.77
CA ASP A 243 4.11 13.98 -19.60
C ASP A 243 5.04 13.57 -18.45
N ILE A 244 6.18 14.26 -18.30
CA ILE A 244 7.08 14.06 -17.16
C ILE A 244 6.33 14.39 -15.85
N LEU A 245 5.68 15.55 -15.75
CA LEU A 245 4.89 15.95 -14.58
C LEU A 245 3.83 14.91 -14.24
N LYS A 246 3.05 14.50 -15.25
CA LYS A 246 1.98 13.51 -15.12
C LYS A 246 2.49 12.21 -14.49
N HIS A 247 3.61 11.69 -14.98
CA HIS A 247 4.17 10.42 -14.51
C HIS A 247 4.95 10.53 -13.20
N LEU A 248 5.49 11.72 -12.85
CA LEU A 248 6.07 11.96 -11.51
C LEU A 248 5.02 11.90 -10.38
N LEU A 249 3.74 12.17 -10.68
CA LEU A 249 2.65 12.06 -9.70
C LEU A 249 2.31 10.60 -9.38
N VAL A 250 2.66 9.66 -10.28
CA VAL A 250 2.53 8.23 -10.02
C VAL A 250 3.61 7.78 -9.05
N GLY A 251 3.21 7.20 -7.93
CA GLY A 251 4.14 6.81 -6.86
C GLY A 251 4.63 7.96 -5.98
N ALA A 252 4.11 9.18 -6.15
CA ALA A 252 4.52 10.34 -5.36
C ALA A 252 3.92 10.39 -3.93
N GLU A 253 3.08 9.46 -3.54
CA GLU A 253 2.52 9.32 -2.19
C GLU A 253 1.90 10.61 -1.62
N GLY A 254 1.29 11.42 -2.49
CA GLY A 254 0.65 12.68 -2.11
C GLY A 254 1.62 13.79 -1.70
N THR A 255 2.90 13.72 -2.12
CA THR A 255 3.93 14.71 -1.79
C THR A 255 4.13 15.80 -2.85
N LEU A 256 3.56 15.62 -4.07
CA LEU A 256 3.74 16.54 -5.20
C LEU A 256 2.47 17.29 -5.61
N GLY A 257 1.29 16.82 -5.23
CA GLY A 257 0.01 17.44 -5.58
C GLY A 257 -1.17 16.58 -5.12
N PHE A 258 -2.39 17.06 -5.34
CA PHE A 258 -3.62 16.31 -5.12
C PHE A 258 -4.23 15.91 -6.47
N VAL A 259 -4.22 14.63 -6.79
CA VAL A 259 -4.84 14.10 -8.01
C VAL A 259 -6.34 13.89 -7.76
N SER A 260 -7.16 14.64 -8.49
CA SER A 260 -8.62 14.64 -8.37
C SER A 260 -9.32 13.73 -9.38
N GLU A 261 -8.66 13.35 -10.48
CA GLU A 261 -9.17 12.42 -11.48
C GLU A 261 -8.01 11.69 -12.17
N VAL A 262 -8.24 10.44 -12.54
CA VAL A 262 -7.29 9.58 -13.25
C VAL A 262 -7.98 8.91 -14.42
N THR A 263 -7.39 8.94 -15.60
CA THR A 263 -7.81 8.15 -16.75
C THR A 263 -6.81 7.02 -16.99
N TYR A 264 -7.26 5.78 -16.89
CA TYR A 264 -6.45 4.61 -17.22
C TYR A 264 -6.82 4.01 -18.58
N ASN A 265 -5.81 3.61 -19.35
CA ASN A 265 -5.96 2.60 -20.39
C ASN A 265 -6.26 1.27 -19.72
N THR A 266 -7.21 0.52 -20.27
CA THR A 266 -7.61 -0.79 -19.72
C THR A 266 -6.77 -1.92 -20.30
N VAL A 267 -6.76 -3.04 -19.60
CA VAL A 267 -6.08 -4.27 -20.04
C VAL A 267 -7.08 -5.42 -20.14
N PRO A 268 -6.84 -6.44 -20.99
CA PRO A 268 -7.72 -7.61 -21.11
C PRO A 268 -7.93 -8.33 -19.78
N ASP A 269 -9.14 -8.81 -19.52
CA ASP A 269 -9.45 -9.71 -18.38
C ASP A 269 -9.97 -11.05 -18.93
N TYR A 270 -9.04 -11.93 -19.28
CA TYR A 270 -9.35 -13.21 -19.88
C TYR A 270 -10.02 -14.16 -18.87
N GLU A 271 -11.12 -14.80 -19.31
CA GLU A 271 -11.86 -15.77 -18.51
C GLU A 271 -11.18 -17.15 -18.49
N ASN A 272 -10.52 -17.54 -19.60
CA ASN A 272 -9.78 -18.79 -19.66
C ASN A 272 -8.51 -18.68 -18.83
N ARG A 273 -8.49 -19.35 -17.69
CA ARG A 273 -7.35 -19.34 -16.74
C ARG A 273 -7.08 -20.71 -16.16
N ALA A 274 -5.84 -20.94 -15.76
CA ALA A 274 -5.44 -22.17 -15.08
C ALA A 274 -4.36 -21.86 -14.03
N SER A 275 -4.40 -22.57 -12.91
CA SER A 275 -3.41 -22.44 -11.85
C SER A 275 -2.88 -23.81 -11.41
N ALA A 276 -1.60 -23.85 -11.01
CA ALA A 276 -0.95 -25.04 -10.48
C ALA A 276 -0.01 -24.71 -9.33
N PHE A 277 0.16 -25.66 -8.41
CA PHE A 277 1.28 -25.65 -7.48
C PHE A 277 2.41 -26.55 -7.97
N LEU A 278 3.64 -26.06 -7.86
CA LEU A 278 4.88 -26.82 -8.00
C LEU A 278 5.65 -26.74 -6.69
N TYR A 279 5.99 -27.88 -6.11
CA TYR A 279 6.77 -27.96 -4.87
C TYR A 279 8.20 -28.43 -5.13
N PHE A 280 9.14 -27.78 -4.48
CA PHE A 280 10.58 -28.02 -4.59
C PHE A 280 11.16 -28.25 -3.18
N GLU A 281 12.08 -29.23 -3.08
CA GLU A 281 12.90 -29.43 -1.88
C GLU A 281 14.13 -28.50 -1.86
N SER A 282 14.39 -27.79 -2.97
CA SER A 282 15.49 -26.84 -3.16
C SER A 282 14.99 -25.47 -3.58
N LEU A 283 15.28 -24.47 -2.77
CA LEU A 283 15.01 -23.06 -3.10
C LEU A 283 15.74 -22.63 -4.38
N ALA A 284 16.94 -23.17 -4.63
CA ALA A 284 17.71 -22.86 -5.84
C ALA A 284 16.99 -23.35 -7.10
N ASP A 285 16.45 -24.58 -7.07
CA ASP A 285 15.68 -25.13 -8.19
C ASP A 285 14.36 -24.36 -8.37
N CYS A 286 13.69 -24.03 -7.27
CA CYS A 286 12.49 -23.20 -7.27
C CYS A 286 12.73 -21.84 -7.96
N CYS A 287 13.73 -21.08 -7.54
CA CYS A 287 14.05 -19.79 -8.13
C CYS A 287 14.54 -19.90 -9.59
N SER A 288 15.28 -20.96 -9.91
CA SER A 288 15.73 -21.23 -11.28
C SER A 288 14.56 -21.56 -12.21
N ALA A 289 13.54 -22.28 -11.71
CA ALA A 289 12.31 -22.54 -12.44
C ALA A 289 11.55 -21.24 -12.76
N VAL A 290 11.48 -20.30 -11.80
CA VAL A 290 10.89 -18.96 -12.05
C VAL A 290 11.61 -18.25 -13.19
N ALA A 291 12.96 -18.21 -13.15
CA ALA A 291 13.75 -17.56 -14.19
C ALA A 291 13.52 -18.22 -15.58
N GLY A 292 13.46 -19.54 -15.63
CA GLY A 292 13.16 -20.28 -16.87
C GLY A 292 11.77 -20.01 -17.41
N ILE A 293 10.75 -20.03 -16.55
CA ILE A 293 9.36 -19.73 -16.91
C ILE A 293 9.23 -18.28 -17.42
N LYS A 294 9.82 -17.31 -16.71
CA LYS A 294 9.82 -15.90 -17.15
C LYS A 294 10.45 -15.70 -18.52
N ALA A 295 11.53 -16.42 -18.80
CA ALA A 295 12.25 -16.29 -20.07
C ALA A 295 11.57 -16.98 -21.25
N GLY A 296 10.80 -18.05 -21.02
CA GLY A 296 10.34 -18.94 -22.09
C GLY A 296 8.83 -19.12 -22.20
N ALA A 297 8.01 -18.61 -21.28
CA ALA A 297 6.57 -18.82 -21.26
C ALA A 297 5.76 -17.52 -21.16
N ILE A 298 4.51 -17.57 -21.61
CA ILE A 298 3.50 -16.56 -21.29
C ILE A 298 2.86 -17.00 -19.97
N VAL A 299 3.01 -16.18 -18.94
CA VAL A 299 2.51 -16.46 -17.60
C VAL A 299 2.06 -15.15 -16.95
N ASP A 300 0.96 -15.18 -16.21
CA ASP A 300 0.40 -13.98 -15.56
C ASP A 300 0.93 -13.79 -14.15
N ALA A 301 1.12 -14.87 -13.40
CA ALA A 301 1.64 -14.81 -12.04
C ALA A 301 2.47 -16.05 -11.68
N VAL A 302 3.54 -15.84 -10.92
CA VAL A 302 4.33 -16.88 -10.26
C VAL A 302 4.62 -16.43 -8.84
N GLU A 303 3.93 -17.04 -7.88
CA GLU A 303 4.02 -16.71 -6.46
C GLU A 303 4.89 -17.73 -5.72
N LEU A 304 5.97 -17.24 -5.10
CA LEU A 304 6.82 -18.07 -4.24
C LEU A 304 6.26 -18.08 -2.81
N ILE A 305 6.29 -19.26 -2.19
CA ILE A 305 5.94 -19.50 -0.78
C ILE A 305 7.05 -20.36 -0.18
N ASP A 306 7.74 -19.87 0.84
CA ASP A 306 8.83 -20.58 1.51
C ASP A 306 8.33 -21.75 2.39
N GLY A 307 9.23 -22.64 2.80
CA GLY A 307 8.90 -23.82 3.59
C GLY A 307 8.21 -23.52 4.91
N LYS A 308 8.57 -22.42 5.58
CA LYS A 308 7.93 -21.99 6.83
C LYS A 308 6.48 -21.56 6.60
N SER A 309 6.24 -20.79 5.55
CA SER A 309 4.89 -20.38 5.15
C SER A 309 4.04 -21.59 4.75
N ILE A 310 4.60 -22.55 4.00
CA ILE A 310 3.90 -23.80 3.62
C ILE A 310 3.49 -24.56 4.88
N GLN A 311 4.42 -24.82 5.81
CA GLN A 311 4.16 -25.54 7.05
C GLN A 311 3.13 -24.83 7.93
N PHE A 312 3.22 -23.51 8.03
CA PHE A 312 2.29 -22.70 8.80
C PHE A 312 0.86 -22.81 8.24
N VAL A 313 0.70 -22.70 6.92
CA VAL A 313 -0.60 -22.86 6.24
C VAL A 313 -1.16 -24.27 6.42
N GLY A 314 -0.34 -25.30 6.25
CA GLY A 314 -0.74 -26.71 6.42
C GLY A 314 -1.30 -27.03 7.81
N ASN A 315 -0.82 -26.32 8.85
CA ASN A 315 -1.31 -26.49 10.22
C ASN A 315 -2.73 -25.91 10.44
N VAL A 316 -3.14 -24.92 9.65
CA VAL A 316 -4.39 -24.16 9.89
C VAL A 316 -5.43 -24.29 8.79
N THR A 317 -5.03 -24.73 7.60
CA THR A 317 -5.90 -24.88 6.42
C THR A 317 -6.04 -26.36 6.05
N ARG A 318 -7.21 -26.75 5.55
CA ARG A 318 -7.49 -28.11 5.08
C ARG A 318 -7.72 -28.12 3.57
N ASP A 319 -7.77 -29.32 2.98
CA ASP A 319 -8.03 -29.54 1.56
C ASP A 319 -6.96 -28.94 0.62
N LEU A 320 -5.69 -29.00 1.08
CA LEU A 320 -4.52 -28.57 0.34
C LEU A 320 -3.77 -29.75 -0.29
N PRO A 321 -2.91 -29.49 -1.30
CA PRO A 321 -2.00 -30.51 -1.83
C PRO A 321 -1.16 -31.17 -0.74
N PRO A 322 -0.83 -32.49 -0.89
CA PRO A 322 -0.20 -33.28 0.19
C PRO A 322 1.06 -32.69 0.80
N PHE A 323 1.88 -31.99 0.02
CA PHE A 323 3.15 -31.43 0.49
C PHE A 323 2.97 -30.35 1.58
N PHE A 324 1.79 -29.72 1.70
CA PHE A 324 1.51 -28.78 2.80
C PHE A 324 1.47 -29.45 4.18
N TYR A 325 1.32 -30.77 4.23
CA TYR A 325 1.20 -31.54 5.47
C TYR A 325 2.44 -32.39 5.79
N ASN A 326 3.47 -32.33 4.94
CA ASN A 326 4.70 -33.09 5.11
C ASN A 326 5.69 -32.34 6.03
N GLU A 327 6.67 -33.08 6.58
CA GLU A 327 7.86 -32.45 7.13
C GLU A 327 8.67 -31.83 6.00
N LEU A 328 9.04 -30.55 6.14
CA LEU A 328 9.76 -29.79 5.16
C LEU A 328 11.18 -29.50 5.65
N ASN A 329 12.12 -29.43 4.72
CA ASN A 329 13.46 -28.93 5.03
C ASN A 329 13.51 -27.38 4.94
N GLU A 330 14.58 -26.77 5.44
CA GLU A 330 14.73 -25.29 5.45
C GLU A 330 14.81 -24.68 4.04
N ASP A 331 15.19 -25.45 3.02
CA ASP A 331 15.30 -25.04 1.62
C ASP A 331 14.02 -25.29 0.81
N SER A 332 12.97 -25.87 1.43
CA SER A 332 11.71 -26.15 0.75
C SER A 332 11.01 -24.87 0.32
N ALA A 333 10.43 -24.88 -0.88
CA ALA A 333 9.60 -23.80 -1.38
C ALA A 333 8.55 -24.34 -2.37
N CYS A 334 7.48 -23.60 -2.60
CA CYS A 334 6.56 -23.90 -3.69
C CYS A 334 6.26 -22.65 -4.52
N LEU A 335 5.84 -22.89 -5.76
CA LEU A 335 5.32 -21.87 -6.67
C LEU A 335 3.83 -22.11 -6.87
N LEU A 336 3.03 -21.06 -6.77
CA LEU A 336 1.68 -21.00 -7.33
C LEU A 336 1.78 -20.24 -8.65
N ILE A 337 1.44 -20.91 -9.75
CA ILE A 337 1.55 -20.36 -11.10
C ILE A 337 0.16 -20.15 -11.65
N GLU A 338 -0.11 -19.00 -12.30
CA GLU A 338 -1.33 -18.74 -13.06
C GLU A 338 -0.99 -18.28 -14.48
N THR A 339 -1.71 -18.80 -15.46
CA THR A 339 -1.70 -18.30 -16.83
C THR A 339 -3.12 -18.10 -17.33
N LYS A 340 -3.31 -17.10 -18.21
CA LYS A 340 -4.60 -16.70 -18.79
C LYS A 340 -4.47 -16.55 -20.29
N ALA A 341 -5.54 -16.83 -21.02
CA ALA A 341 -5.56 -16.69 -22.47
C ALA A 341 -6.94 -16.28 -22.97
N GLU A 342 -6.97 -15.68 -24.15
CA GLU A 342 -8.21 -15.31 -24.84
C GLU A 342 -9.05 -16.54 -25.18
N THR A 343 -8.41 -17.64 -25.59
CA THR A 343 -9.08 -18.89 -25.97
C THR A 343 -8.61 -20.08 -25.14
N ALA A 344 -9.45 -21.10 -25.01
CA ALA A 344 -9.09 -22.34 -24.33
C ALA A 344 -7.91 -23.07 -25.01
N ALA A 345 -7.80 -23.00 -26.34
CA ALA A 345 -6.70 -23.60 -27.09
C ALA A 345 -5.37 -22.91 -26.78
N ALA A 346 -5.35 -21.57 -26.78
CA ALA A 346 -4.16 -20.80 -26.41
C ALA A 346 -3.75 -21.06 -24.95
N LEU A 347 -4.74 -21.22 -24.04
CA LEU A 347 -4.46 -21.60 -22.65
C LEU A 347 -3.77 -22.96 -22.57
N ASP A 348 -4.25 -23.97 -23.35
CA ASP A 348 -3.63 -25.30 -23.37
C ASP A 348 -2.20 -25.27 -23.92
N GLU A 349 -1.93 -24.46 -24.93
CA GLU A 349 -0.58 -24.24 -25.45
C GLU A 349 0.34 -23.60 -24.42
N GLN A 350 -0.12 -22.56 -23.72
CA GLN A 350 0.66 -21.90 -22.65
C GLN A 350 0.99 -22.89 -21.53
N ILE A 351 0.01 -23.67 -21.06
CA ILE A 351 0.20 -24.70 -20.04
C ILE A 351 1.28 -25.71 -20.48
N ALA A 352 1.20 -26.20 -21.71
CA ALA A 352 2.16 -27.17 -22.24
C ALA A 352 3.60 -26.61 -22.26
N VAL A 353 3.76 -25.34 -22.60
CA VAL A 353 5.08 -24.65 -22.58
C VAL A 353 5.59 -24.51 -21.16
N ILE A 354 4.74 -24.09 -20.19
CA ILE A 354 5.15 -23.94 -18.78
C ILE A 354 5.55 -25.30 -18.22
N ASP A 355 4.76 -26.36 -18.47
CA ASP A 355 5.06 -27.72 -18.00
C ASP A 355 6.37 -28.25 -18.58
N GLU A 356 6.66 -27.99 -19.85
CA GLU A 356 7.91 -28.43 -20.48
C GLU A 356 9.12 -27.72 -19.88
N ILE A 357 9.03 -26.42 -19.63
CA ILE A 357 10.09 -25.65 -18.97
C ILE A 357 10.30 -26.15 -17.53
N ALA A 358 9.19 -26.35 -16.78
CA ALA A 358 9.27 -26.79 -15.38
C ALA A 358 9.94 -28.14 -15.20
N LYS A 359 9.83 -29.08 -16.17
CA LYS A 359 10.48 -30.40 -16.14
C LYS A 359 12.01 -30.34 -16.09
N ALA A 360 12.62 -29.24 -16.54
CA ALA A 360 14.07 -29.04 -16.47
C ALA A 360 14.57 -28.78 -15.04
N TYR A 361 13.65 -28.46 -14.12
CA TYR A 361 13.96 -28.15 -12.73
C TYR A 361 13.36 -29.22 -11.82
N HIS A 362 14.09 -29.69 -10.82
CA HIS A 362 13.75 -30.85 -10.00
C HIS A 362 12.62 -30.57 -8.98
N TYR A 363 11.39 -30.36 -9.48
CA TYR A 363 10.23 -30.30 -8.58
C TYR A 363 9.84 -31.70 -8.07
N SER A 364 9.49 -31.77 -6.79
CA SER A 364 9.11 -33.03 -6.13
C SER A 364 7.60 -33.30 -6.23
N TYR A 365 6.78 -32.27 -6.50
CA TYR A 365 5.33 -32.42 -6.65
C TYR A 365 4.77 -31.36 -7.60
N HIS A 366 3.78 -31.76 -8.40
CA HIS A 366 3.02 -30.90 -9.30
C HIS A 366 1.54 -31.27 -9.25
N THR A 367 0.66 -30.29 -8.98
CA THR A 367 -0.80 -30.54 -8.93
C THR A 367 -1.44 -30.79 -10.30
N GLY A 368 -0.72 -30.50 -11.38
CA GLY A 368 -1.30 -30.25 -12.70
C GLY A 368 -2.07 -28.94 -12.72
N PHE A 369 -2.13 -28.30 -13.89
CA PHE A 369 -2.90 -27.06 -14.06
C PHE A 369 -4.40 -27.31 -13.93
N GLN A 370 -5.03 -26.66 -12.98
CA GLN A 370 -6.47 -26.72 -12.71
C GLN A 370 -7.16 -25.57 -13.42
N LYS A 371 -8.26 -25.87 -14.14
CA LYS A 371 -9.11 -24.90 -14.85
C LYS A 371 -10.44 -24.67 -14.14
N ASP A 372 -10.76 -25.51 -13.14
CA ASP A 372 -11.98 -25.34 -12.34
C ASP A 372 -11.87 -24.08 -11.49
N PRO A 373 -12.77 -23.12 -11.63
CA PRO A 373 -12.74 -21.87 -10.88
C PRO A 373 -12.74 -22.07 -9.35
N ALA A 374 -13.43 -23.09 -8.84
CA ALA A 374 -13.49 -23.35 -7.39
C ALA A 374 -12.12 -23.81 -6.85
N ILE A 375 -11.39 -24.64 -7.61
CA ILE A 375 -10.06 -25.11 -7.23
C ILE A 375 -9.04 -23.97 -7.34
N THR A 376 -9.06 -23.24 -8.45
CA THR A 376 -8.12 -22.11 -8.65
C THR A 376 -8.34 -21.01 -7.61
N GLU A 377 -9.60 -20.66 -7.33
CA GLU A 377 -9.93 -19.69 -6.28
C GLU A 377 -9.44 -20.18 -4.89
N HIS A 378 -9.58 -21.47 -4.60
CA HIS A 378 -9.07 -22.04 -3.35
C HIS A 378 -7.54 -21.88 -3.24
N TYR A 379 -6.77 -22.19 -4.30
CA TYR A 379 -5.33 -22.00 -4.32
C TYR A 379 -4.93 -20.53 -4.09
N TRP A 380 -5.61 -19.61 -4.76
CA TRP A 380 -5.35 -18.17 -4.58
C TRP A 380 -5.77 -17.66 -3.20
N ASN A 381 -6.82 -18.22 -2.60
CA ASN A 381 -7.23 -17.87 -1.24
C ASN A 381 -6.18 -18.30 -0.20
N VAL A 382 -5.51 -19.43 -0.42
CA VAL A 382 -4.35 -19.84 0.41
C VAL A 382 -3.26 -18.77 0.37
N ARG A 383 -2.85 -18.33 -0.83
CA ARG A 383 -1.82 -17.31 -1.01
C ARG A 383 -2.21 -15.97 -0.39
N LYS A 384 -3.42 -15.50 -0.66
CA LYS A 384 -3.96 -14.24 -0.10
C LYS A 384 -4.15 -14.29 1.40
N GLY A 385 -4.40 -15.48 1.94
CA GLY A 385 -4.62 -15.71 3.37
C GLY A 385 -3.36 -15.73 4.23
N LEU A 386 -2.15 -15.80 3.65
CA LEU A 386 -0.90 -15.97 4.41
C LEU A 386 -0.70 -14.87 5.46
N LEU A 387 -0.72 -13.60 5.08
CA LEU A 387 -0.52 -12.49 6.01
C LEU A 387 -1.60 -12.42 7.12
N PRO A 388 -2.91 -12.53 6.82
CA PRO A 388 -3.94 -12.65 7.83
C PRO A 388 -3.75 -13.82 8.80
N ILE A 389 -3.39 -14.98 8.30
CA ILE A 389 -3.21 -16.18 9.13
C ILE A 389 -2.05 -15.97 10.11
N VAL A 390 -0.92 -15.42 9.67
CA VAL A 390 0.21 -15.05 10.56
C VAL A 390 -0.24 -14.07 11.64
N SER A 391 -1.09 -13.13 11.29
CA SER A 391 -1.62 -12.14 12.24
C SER A 391 -2.45 -12.75 13.35
N LYS A 392 -3.19 -13.82 13.06
CA LYS A 392 -4.10 -14.47 14.02
C LYS A 392 -3.37 -15.22 15.13
N GLY A 393 -2.20 -15.77 14.85
CA GLY A 393 -1.42 -16.55 15.81
C GLY A 393 -0.28 -15.78 16.51
N ARG A 394 -0.20 -14.46 16.32
CA ARG A 394 0.92 -13.69 16.85
C ARG A 394 0.92 -13.59 18.37
N PRO A 395 2.10 -13.53 19.03
CA PRO A 395 2.21 -13.27 20.45
C PRO A 395 1.59 -11.92 20.85
N GLU A 396 1.11 -11.83 22.08
CA GLU A 396 0.48 -10.61 22.62
C GLU A 396 1.37 -9.37 22.51
N GLY A 397 0.77 -8.24 22.14
CA GLY A 397 1.44 -6.96 22.07
C GLY A 397 2.45 -6.83 20.93
N THR A 398 2.47 -7.78 19.98
CA THR A 398 3.36 -7.72 18.82
C THR A 398 2.70 -7.04 17.62
N ASN A 399 3.55 -6.41 16.80
CA ASN A 399 3.20 -5.90 15.49
C ASN A 399 3.55 -6.94 14.42
N VAL A 400 2.74 -7.03 13.38
CA VAL A 400 3.10 -7.70 12.13
C VAL A 400 3.71 -6.65 11.22
N ILE A 401 4.95 -6.87 10.83
CA ILE A 401 5.70 -6.00 9.93
C ILE A 401 5.86 -6.75 8.62
N THR A 402 5.37 -6.18 7.55
CA THR A 402 5.51 -6.74 6.20
C THR A 402 6.33 -5.80 5.37
N GLU A 403 7.48 -6.27 4.94
CA GLU A 403 8.40 -5.57 4.07
C GLU A 403 8.37 -6.18 2.67
N ASP A 404 8.91 -5.44 1.73
CA ASP A 404 8.82 -5.71 0.31
C ASP A 404 10.15 -5.33 -0.33
N VAL A 405 10.85 -6.32 -0.89
CA VAL A 405 12.14 -6.13 -1.57
C VAL A 405 12.11 -6.75 -2.95
N VAL A 406 12.95 -6.24 -3.85
CA VAL A 406 13.05 -6.78 -5.20
C VAL A 406 14.48 -7.17 -5.50
N PHE A 407 14.69 -8.41 -5.92
CA PHE A 407 15.97 -8.89 -6.38
C PHE A 407 16.01 -8.96 -7.91
N PRO A 408 17.12 -8.58 -8.57
CA PRO A 408 17.33 -8.97 -9.95
C PRO A 408 17.19 -10.49 -10.08
N MET A 409 16.57 -10.97 -11.15
CA MET A 409 16.21 -12.39 -11.31
C MET A 409 17.44 -13.31 -11.13
N GLU A 410 18.58 -12.92 -11.70
CA GLU A 410 19.84 -13.64 -11.61
C GLU A 410 20.47 -13.64 -10.20
N LYS A 411 19.97 -12.78 -9.31
CA LYS A 411 20.42 -12.67 -7.91
C LYS A 411 19.41 -13.20 -6.90
N MET A 412 18.24 -13.66 -7.34
CA MET A 412 17.14 -14.01 -6.44
C MET A 412 17.52 -15.14 -5.47
N VAL A 413 18.21 -16.19 -5.92
CA VAL A 413 18.68 -17.30 -5.06
C VAL A 413 19.62 -16.77 -3.96
N ASP A 414 20.62 -15.98 -4.34
CA ASP A 414 21.59 -15.41 -3.40
C ASP A 414 20.88 -14.44 -2.43
N GLY A 415 20.00 -13.60 -2.96
CA GLY A 415 19.21 -12.64 -2.17
C GLY A 415 18.36 -13.31 -1.09
N VAL A 416 17.59 -14.35 -1.45
CA VAL A 416 16.73 -15.07 -0.49
C VAL A 416 17.57 -15.78 0.57
N ARG A 417 18.67 -16.45 0.18
CA ARG A 417 19.54 -17.11 1.15
C ARG A 417 20.14 -16.14 2.16
N ARG A 418 20.74 -15.06 1.67
CA ARG A 418 21.36 -14.04 2.52
C ARG A 418 20.33 -13.29 3.39
N LEU A 419 19.13 -13.05 2.87
CA LEU A 419 18.04 -12.50 3.67
C LEU A 419 17.64 -13.45 4.81
N THR A 420 17.61 -14.76 4.53
CA THR A 420 17.35 -15.78 5.57
C THR A 420 18.47 -15.83 6.63
N GLU A 421 19.72 -15.61 6.22
CA GLU A 421 20.86 -15.49 7.16
C GLU A 421 20.72 -14.25 8.05
N LEU A 422 20.31 -13.11 7.49
CA LEU A 422 19.99 -11.91 8.28
C LEU A 422 18.85 -12.15 9.28
N PHE A 423 17.82 -12.91 8.92
CA PHE A 423 16.78 -13.28 9.90
C PHE A 423 17.36 -14.04 11.10
N LYS A 424 18.30 -14.96 10.87
CA LYS A 424 18.96 -15.71 11.95
C LYS A 424 19.87 -14.80 12.78
N GLU A 425 20.65 -13.94 12.13
CA GLU A 425 21.60 -13.01 12.77
C GLU A 425 20.88 -12.00 13.69
N TYR A 426 19.75 -11.45 13.20
CA TYR A 426 18.97 -10.45 13.93
C TYR A 426 17.83 -11.04 14.78
N GLU A 427 17.87 -12.34 15.06
CA GLU A 427 16.92 -13.03 15.95
C GLU A 427 15.44 -12.92 15.48
N TYR A 428 15.19 -13.14 14.18
CA TYR A 428 13.87 -13.32 13.58
C TYR A 428 13.65 -14.75 13.05
N PRO A 429 13.75 -15.80 13.90
CA PRO A 429 13.71 -17.18 13.43
C PRO A 429 12.37 -17.58 12.78
N GLU A 430 11.30 -16.86 13.11
CA GLU A 430 9.95 -17.12 12.59
C GLU A 430 9.62 -16.26 11.33
N ALA A 431 10.59 -15.52 10.80
CA ALA A 431 10.39 -14.74 9.58
C ALA A 431 10.04 -15.66 8.40
N MET A 432 9.07 -15.23 7.59
CA MET A 432 8.58 -15.93 6.42
C MET A 432 8.83 -15.12 5.16
N ILE A 433 9.04 -15.81 4.03
CA ILE A 433 9.23 -15.19 2.71
C ILE A 433 8.13 -15.69 1.77
N MET A 434 7.48 -14.76 1.10
CA MET A 434 6.51 -15.04 0.05
C MET A 434 6.51 -13.89 -0.96
N GLY A 435 6.02 -14.09 -2.17
CA GLY A 435 5.85 -12.93 -3.06
C GLY A 435 5.83 -13.25 -4.54
N HIS A 436 5.83 -12.17 -5.30
CA HIS A 436 5.69 -12.13 -6.75
C HIS A 436 7.03 -12.49 -7.41
N ALA A 437 7.37 -13.79 -7.39
CA ALA A 437 8.68 -14.25 -7.84
C ALA A 437 8.94 -13.94 -9.32
N LEU A 438 7.90 -13.88 -10.16
CA LEU A 438 8.01 -13.51 -11.57
C LEU A 438 8.73 -12.17 -11.76
N GLU A 439 8.56 -11.24 -10.83
CA GLU A 439 9.20 -9.92 -10.86
C GLU A 439 10.38 -9.80 -9.87
N GLY A 440 10.79 -10.91 -9.23
CA GLY A 440 11.79 -10.88 -8.17
C GLY A 440 11.34 -10.14 -6.91
N ASN A 441 10.07 -9.79 -6.82
CA ASN A 441 9.48 -9.01 -5.73
C ASN A 441 8.99 -9.93 -4.63
N LEU A 442 9.70 -9.94 -3.52
CA LEU A 442 9.44 -10.81 -2.38
C LEU A 442 9.08 -9.99 -1.15
N HIS A 443 8.08 -10.47 -0.43
CA HIS A 443 7.70 -9.94 0.87
C HIS A 443 8.30 -10.80 1.97
N PHE A 444 8.74 -10.18 3.04
CA PHE A 444 9.01 -10.89 4.27
C PHE A 444 8.15 -10.37 5.42
N VAL A 445 7.75 -11.29 6.28
CA VAL A 445 6.87 -11.00 7.40
C VAL A 445 7.61 -11.25 8.70
N LEU A 446 7.65 -10.23 9.55
CA LEU A 446 8.22 -10.28 10.89
C LEU A 446 7.10 -10.08 11.92
N VAL A 447 7.23 -10.75 13.05
CA VAL A 447 6.36 -10.53 14.21
C VAL A 447 7.25 -10.07 15.38
N GLN A 448 7.07 -8.81 15.81
CA GLN A 448 7.92 -8.23 16.84
C GLN A 448 7.15 -7.29 17.76
N LYS A 449 7.52 -7.31 19.06
CA LYS A 449 7.06 -6.33 20.01
C LYS A 449 7.92 -5.06 19.89
N MET A 450 7.38 -4.04 19.24
CA MET A 450 8.09 -2.79 18.92
C MET A 450 8.06 -1.75 20.07
N SER A 451 7.41 -2.04 21.18
CA SER A 451 7.22 -1.11 22.30
C SER A 451 8.45 -0.98 23.22
N ASP A 452 9.54 -1.68 22.91
CA ASP A 452 10.76 -1.67 23.69
C ASP A 452 11.93 -1.14 22.84
N ASP A 453 12.77 -0.28 23.45
CA ASP A 453 13.88 0.39 22.76
C ASP A 453 14.92 -0.59 22.18
N ALA A 454 15.11 -1.76 22.81
CA ALA A 454 16.04 -2.77 22.31
C ALA A 454 15.50 -3.41 21.01
N ALA A 455 14.20 -3.69 20.98
CA ALA A 455 13.55 -4.22 19.80
C ALA A 455 13.54 -3.21 18.63
N ALA A 456 13.30 -1.93 18.91
CA ALA A 456 13.37 -0.88 17.89
C ALA A 456 14.78 -0.73 17.31
N LYS A 457 15.83 -0.76 18.16
CA LYS A 457 17.23 -0.73 17.72
C LYS A 457 17.63 -1.97 16.93
N ARG A 458 17.14 -3.16 17.31
CA ARG A 458 17.37 -4.38 16.55
C ARG A 458 16.73 -4.29 15.16
N PHE A 459 15.51 -3.76 15.07
CA PHE A 459 14.83 -3.56 13.80
C PHE A 459 15.54 -2.53 12.91
N ASP A 460 16.02 -1.42 13.49
CA ASP A 460 16.86 -0.45 12.78
C ASP A 460 18.12 -1.09 12.20
N ALA A 461 18.88 -1.82 13.02
CA ALA A 461 20.09 -2.50 12.58
C ALA A 461 19.78 -3.53 11.48
N PHE A 462 18.70 -4.29 11.63
CA PHE A 462 18.24 -5.24 10.63
C PHE A 462 17.87 -4.55 9.30
N LEU A 463 17.07 -3.47 9.31
CA LEU A 463 16.71 -2.74 8.09
C LEU A 463 17.93 -2.11 7.41
N ASN A 464 18.91 -1.63 8.18
CA ASN A 464 20.18 -1.15 7.64
C ASN A 464 20.93 -2.27 6.89
N ALA A 465 21.00 -3.48 7.47
CA ALA A 465 21.62 -4.64 6.82
C ALA A 465 20.85 -5.08 5.56
N VAL A 466 19.52 -5.08 5.61
CA VAL A 466 18.67 -5.36 4.43
C VAL A 466 18.90 -4.32 3.33
N ALA A 467 19.00 -3.04 3.68
CA ALA A 467 19.25 -1.98 2.71
C ALA A 467 20.60 -2.13 2.03
N ASP A 468 21.65 -2.49 2.77
CA ASP A 468 22.96 -2.76 2.21
C ASP A 468 22.94 -4.00 1.29
N LEU A 469 22.35 -5.11 1.76
CA LEU A 469 22.23 -6.33 0.98
C LEU A 469 21.49 -6.10 -0.35
N VAL A 470 20.26 -5.55 -0.24
CA VAL A 470 19.35 -5.46 -1.40
C VAL A 470 19.78 -4.38 -2.37
N ALA A 471 19.97 -3.15 -1.88
CA ALA A 471 20.18 -1.99 -2.75
C ALA A 471 21.63 -1.82 -3.21
N VAL A 472 22.61 -2.07 -2.31
CA VAL A 472 24.02 -1.81 -2.58
C VAL A 472 24.71 -3.03 -3.19
N GLU A 473 24.59 -4.20 -2.54
CA GLU A 473 25.36 -5.38 -2.96
C GLU A 473 24.71 -6.13 -4.13
N LEU A 474 23.38 -6.26 -4.12
CA LEU A 474 22.65 -7.00 -5.13
C LEU A 474 22.03 -6.12 -6.23
N GLY A 475 22.00 -4.79 -6.04
CA GLY A 475 21.45 -3.86 -7.03
C GLY A 475 19.93 -3.92 -7.18
N GLY A 476 19.24 -4.50 -6.19
CA GLY A 476 17.78 -4.61 -6.12
C GLY A 476 17.06 -3.32 -5.72
N SER A 477 15.78 -3.40 -5.38
CA SER A 477 14.98 -2.30 -4.87
C SER A 477 14.47 -2.59 -3.47
N LEU A 478 14.46 -1.57 -2.61
CA LEU A 478 13.99 -1.66 -1.21
C LEU A 478 12.46 -1.66 -1.10
N LYS A 479 11.75 -1.23 -2.15
CA LYS A 479 10.29 -1.29 -2.26
C LYS A 479 9.89 -1.59 -3.70
N GLY A 480 9.20 -2.70 -3.88
CA GLY A 480 8.64 -3.08 -5.17
C GLY A 480 7.26 -2.45 -5.41
N GLU A 481 6.38 -2.52 -4.41
CA GLU A 481 4.99 -2.12 -4.56
C GLU A 481 4.35 -1.43 -3.33
N HIS A 482 4.91 -1.61 -2.10
CA HIS A 482 4.28 -1.04 -0.90
C HIS A 482 4.47 0.48 -0.76
N GLY A 483 5.32 1.07 -1.59
CA GLY A 483 5.71 2.48 -1.51
C GLY A 483 6.79 2.74 -0.46
N THR A 484 7.53 3.81 -0.64
CA THR A 484 8.62 4.22 0.26
C THR A 484 8.10 4.56 1.66
N GLY A 485 7.04 5.36 1.74
CA GLY A 485 6.48 5.85 2.98
C GLY A 485 7.49 6.58 3.85
N ARG A 486 7.30 6.44 5.18
CA ARG A 486 8.28 6.83 6.20
C ARG A 486 9.29 5.70 6.48
N ASN A 487 8.89 4.48 6.17
CA ASN A 487 9.64 3.28 6.49
C ASN A 487 10.98 3.22 5.76
N ILE A 488 10.99 3.49 4.46
CA ILE A 488 12.20 3.43 3.62
C ILE A 488 12.72 4.82 3.23
N ALA A 489 12.04 5.91 3.60
CA ALA A 489 12.52 7.27 3.32
C ALA A 489 13.99 7.52 3.75
N PRO A 490 14.49 7.04 4.92
CA PRO A 490 15.90 7.21 5.30
C PRO A 490 16.91 6.49 4.40
N PHE A 491 16.46 5.51 3.61
CA PHE A 491 17.30 4.63 2.80
C PHE A 491 17.26 4.95 1.30
N VAL A 492 16.43 5.92 0.86
CA VAL A 492 16.28 6.28 -0.55
C VAL A 492 17.61 6.72 -1.17
N GLU A 493 18.37 7.58 -0.46
CA GLU A 493 19.69 8.00 -0.89
C GLU A 493 20.66 6.82 -1.05
N ARG A 494 20.61 5.82 -0.14
CA ARG A 494 21.43 4.60 -0.21
C ARG A 494 21.16 3.78 -1.46
N GLU A 495 19.88 3.65 -1.84
CA GLU A 495 19.50 2.92 -3.05
C GLU A 495 19.86 3.67 -4.33
N TRP A 496 19.64 4.98 -4.37
CA TRP A 496 19.74 5.76 -5.59
C TRP A 496 21.10 6.47 -5.78
N GLY A 497 21.83 6.68 -4.68
CA GLY A 497 23.02 7.54 -4.63
C GLY A 497 22.68 9.02 -4.54
N GLU A 498 23.68 9.80 -4.12
CA GLU A 498 23.54 11.23 -3.80
C GLU A 498 22.98 12.05 -4.99
N GLU A 499 23.48 11.82 -6.21
CA GLU A 499 23.13 12.61 -7.39
C GLU A 499 21.64 12.48 -7.77
N ILE A 500 21.09 11.25 -7.82
CA ILE A 500 19.67 11.02 -8.13
C ILE A 500 18.80 11.45 -6.94
N TYR A 501 19.25 11.24 -5.71
CA TYR A 501 18.51 11.71 -4.53
C TYR A 501 18.40 13.24 -4.49
N GLU A 502 19.44 13.95 -4.92
CA GLU A 502 19.36 15.41 -5.03
C GLU A 502 18.38 15.86 -6.14
N ILE A 503 18.31 15.13 -7.25
CA ILE A 503 17.26 15.34 -8.27
C ILE A 503 15.88 15.17 -7.66
N MET A 504 15.66 14.12 -6.86
CA MET A 504 14.39 13.90 -6.15
C MET A 504 14.07 15.03 -5.18
N ARG A 505 15.06 15.57 -4.46
CA ARG A 505 14.90 16.77 -3.60
C ARG A 505 14.51 18.01 -4.41
N ARG A 506 15.12 18.23 -5.57
CA ARG A 506 14.76 19.32 -6.48
C ARG A 506 13.33 19.17 -7.00
N ILE A 507 12.91 17.96 -7.40
CA ILE A 507 11.52 17.67 -7.78
C ILE A 507 10.57 18.02 -6.63
N LYS A 508 10.82 17.53 -5.41
CA LYS A 508 10.01 17.89 -4.25
C LYS A 508 9.92 19.39 -4.05
N LYS A 509 11.04 20.10 -4.13
CA LYS A 509 11.09 21.54 -3.93
C LYS A 509 10.37 22.32 -5.02
N LEU A 510 10.40 21.83 -6.26
CA LEU A 510 9.71 22.41 -7.40
C LEU A 510 8.17 22.35 -7.24
N PHE A 511 7.65 21.17 -6.87
CA PHE A 511 6.21 20.95 -6.71
C PHE A 511 5.66 21.47 -5.38
N ASP A 512 6.43 21.41 -4.33
CA ASP A 512 6.03 21.82 -2.97
C ASP A 512 7.10 22.73 -2.33
N PRO A 513 7.22 23.97 -2.80
CA PRO A 513 8.24 24.90 -2.31
C PRO A 513 8.10 25.26 -0.84
N ASN A 514 6.92 25.05 -0.24
CA ASN A 514 6.64 25.33 1.16
C ASN A 514 6.73 24.09 2.08
N GLY A 515 6.93 22.91 1.52
CA GLY A 515 7.04 21.65 2.26
C GLY A 515 5.76 21.27 3.02
N ILE A 516 4.59 21.62 2.49
CA ILE A 516 3.30 21.37 3.14
C ILE A 516 2.72 19.99 2.82
N LEU A 517 3.14 19.35 1.73
CA LEU A 517 2.57 18.07 1.29
C LEU A 517 3.31 16.89 1.91
N ASN A 518 2.60 16.13 2.70
CA ASN A 518 2.99 14.85 3.31
C ASN A 518 4.45 14.82 3.81
N PRO A 519 4.82 15.68 4.79
CA PRO A 519 6.20 15.80 5.26
C PRO A 519 6.78 14.47 5.74
N ASP A 520 8.08 14.25 5.53
CA ASP A 520 8.85 13.07 5.92
C ASP A 520 8.43 11.77 5.20
N VAL A 521 7.74 11.88 4.08
CA VAL A 521 7.41 10.75 3.21
C VAL A 521 8.23 10.86 1.93
N LEU A 522 8.80 9.77 1.43
CA LEU A 522 9.74 9.67 0.30
C LEU A 522 11.07 10.38 0.55
N ILE A 523 11.05 11.64 0.93
CA ILE A 523 12.21 12.48 1.22
C ILE A 523 12.17 12.91 2.68
N THR A 524 13.25 12.65 3.41
CA THR A 524 13.36 13.02 4.83
C THR A 524 14.80 13.32 5.23
N ASP A 525 14.97 14.25 6.16
CA ASP A 525 16.24 14.48 6.85
C ASP A 525 16.31 13.70 8.18
N ASN A 526 15.18 13.14 8.63
CA ASN A 526 15.11 12.32 9.84
C ASN A 526 15.52 10.88 9.56
N LYS A 527 16.75 10.54 9.88
CA LYS A 527 17.31 9.20 9.66
C LYS A 527 16.67 8.11 10.55
N ASN A 528 15.91 8.48 11.58
CA ASN A 528 15.28 7.55 12.53
C ASN A 528 13.76 7.43 12.34
N ILE A 529 13.17 8.09 11.35
CA ILE A 529 11.70 8.16 11.22
C ILE A 529 11.05 6.78 11.11
N HIS A 530 11.77 5.80 10.56
CA HIS A 530 11.32 4.42 10.37
C HIS A 530 11.13 3.64 11.69
N ILE A 531 11.69 4.12 12.80
CA ILE A 531 11.53 3.53 14.14
C ILE A 531 10.81 4.46 15.12
N GLU A 532 10.27 5.58 14.66
CA GLU A 532 9.51 6.52 15.47
C GLU A 532 8.01 6.25 15.41
N SER A 533 7.30 6.62 16.46
CA SER A 533 5.83 6.59 16.53
C SER A 533 5.22 5.21 16.20
N ILE A 534 5.85 4.18 16.71
CA ILE A 534 5.38 2.80 16.52
C ILE A 534 4.07 2.57 17.27
N LYS A 535 3.15 1.90 16.61
CA LYS A 535 1.83 1.58 17.09
C LYS A 535 1.88 0.52 18.19
N ALA A 536 1.34 0.84 19.36
CA ALA A 536 1.03 -0.18 20.36
C ALA A 536 -0.26 -0.93 19.93
N ILE A 537 -0.25 -2.25 20.10
CA ILE A 537 -1.40 -3.14 19.85
C ILE A 537 -1.73 -3.91 21.14
N PRO A 538 -2.29 -3.22 22.16
CA PRO A 538 -2.60 -3.87 23.43
C PRO A 538 -3.78 -4.84 23.28
N GLN A 539 -3.77 -5.87 24.11
CA GLN A 539 -4.84 -6.84 24.24
C GLN A 539 -5.88 -6.31 25.24
N THR A 540 -7.15 -6.44 24.93
CA THR A 540 -8.24 -5.93 25.76
C THR A 540 -9.47 -6.85 25.80
N ASP A 541 -9.81 -7.48 24.69
CA ASP A 541 -10.97 -8.35 24.56
C ASP A 541 -10.74 -9.38 23.45
N ASP A 542 -11.06 -10.65 23.74
CA ASP A 542 -10.78 -11.77 22.83
C ASP A 542 -11.51 -11.63 21.48
N LEU A 543 -12.63 -10.94 21.42
CA LEU A 543 -13.37 -10.71 20.18
C LEU A 543 -12.62 -9.83 19.18
N ILE A 544 -11.64 -9.03 19.65
CA ILE A 544 -10.95 -8.03 18.83
C ILE A 544 -9.43 -8.11 18.85
N ASN A 545 -8.84 -8.97 19.70
CA ASN A 545 -7.40 -9.02 19.91
C ASN A 545 -6.60 -9.36 18.64
N ASP A 546 -7.16 -10.16 17.74
CA ASP A 546 -6.53 -10.50 16.46
C ASP A 546 -6.48 -9.35 15.44
N CYS A 547 -7.14 -8.21 15.71
CA CYS A 547 -7.19 -7.08 14.77
C CYS A 547 -5.80 -6.47 14.54
N MET A 548 -5.36 -6.46 13.28
CA MET A 548 -4.13 -5.80 12.82
C MET A 548 -4.35 -4.39 12.25
N GLU A 549 -5.55 -3.88 12.31
CA GLU A 549 -5.94 -2.55 11.81
C GLU A 549 -5.77 -2.34 10.29
N CYS A 550 -5.87 -3.38 9.48
CA CYS A 550 -5.67 -3.34 8.01
C CYS A 550 -6.73 -2.53 7.24
N GLY A 551 -7.93 -2.32 7.80
CA GLY A 551 -8.99 -1.51 7.19
C GLY A 551 -9.90 -2.22 6.18
N PHE A 552 -9.69 -3.52 5.89
CA PHE A 552 -10.49 -4.24 4.88
C PHE A 552 -12.00 -4.32 5.20
N CYS A 553 -12.36 -4.16 6.45
CA CYS A 553 -13.74 -4.13 6.92
C CYS A 553 -14.46 -2.79 6.68
N GLU A 554 -13.73 -1.69 6.42
CA GLU A 554 -14.32 -0.34 6.36
C GLU A 554 -15.31 -0.15 5.20
N PRO A 555 -15.03 -0.57 3.95
CA PRO A 555 -15.95 -0.38 2.84
C PRO A 555 -17.30 -1.12 2.98
N ALA A 556 -17.38 -2.11 3.86
CA ALA A 556 -18.61 -2.85 4.15
C ALA A 556 -19.41 -2.27 5.33
N CYS A 557 -18.86 -1.27 6.01
CA CYS A 557 -19.50 -0.69 7.19
C CYS A 557 -20.50 0.41 6.80
N PRO A 558 -21.79 0.30 7.20
CA PRO A 558 -22.77 1.36 6.95
C PRO A 558 -22.45 2.69 7.63
N SER A 559 -21.57 2.68 8.64
CA SER A 559 -21.15 3.91 9.35
C SER A 559 -19.95 4.59 8.71
N ASP A 560 -19.36 4.03 7.64
CA ASP A 560 -18.23 4.66 6.93
C ASP A 560 -18.64 6.04 6.40
N GLY A 561 -17.82 7.04 6.70
CA GLY A 561 -18.11 8.44 6.36
C GLY A 561 -18.99 9.21 7.36
N TYR A 562 -19.71 8.54 8.26
CA TYR A 562 -20.62 9.16 9.23
C TYR A 562 -20.08 9.15 10.67
N THR A 563 -19.66 7.97 11.14
CA THR A 563 -19.12 7.79 12.50
C THR A 563 -17.89 6.86 12.42
N LEU A 564 -17.55 6.16 13.52
CA LEU A 564 -16.39 5.28 13.50
C LEU A 564 -16.67 3.99 12.70
N THR A 565 -15.67 3.58 11.92
CA THR A 565 -15.62 2.30 11.20
C THR A 565 -15.19 1.15 12.13
N PRO A 566 -15.29 -0.14 11.72
CA PRO A 566 -14.85 -1.26 12.56
C PRO A 566 -13.38 -1.16 12.99
N ARG A 567 -12.45 -0.82 12.09
CA ARG A 567 -11.04 -0.59 12.42
C ARG A 567 -10.89 0.51 13.48
N GLN A 568 -11.55 1.63 13.27
CA GLN A 568 -11.51 2.79 14.16
C GLN A 568 -12.10 2.49 15.53
N ARG A 569 -13.22 1.74 15.60
CA ARG A 569 -13.83 1.29 16.85
C ARG A 569 -12.86 0.44 17.65
N ILE A 570 -12.28 -0.58 17.04
CA ILE A 570 -11.34 -1.49 17.70
C ILE A 570 -10.10 -0.74 18.16
N SER A 571 -9.50 0.06 17.26
CA SER A 571 -8.31 0.82 17.60
C SER A 571 -8.54 1.82 18.74
N ALA A 572 -9.62 2.59 18.70
CA ALA A 572 -9.94 3.56 19.73
C ALA A 572 -10.24 2.89 21.08
N TYR A 573 -11.07 1.84 21.10
CA TYR A 573 -11.41 1.10 22.33
C TYR A 573 -10.14 0.51 22.98
N ARG A 574 -9.40 -0.25 22.21
CA ARG A 574 -8.21 -0.97 22.67
C ARG A 574 -7.19 -0.03 23.32
N ASN A 575 -6.92 1.10 22.67
CA ASN A 575 -5.97 2.06 23.19
C ASN A 575 -6.55 2.90 24.35
N MET A 576 -7.83 3.24 24.33
CA MET A 576 -8.51 3.94 25.44
C MET A 576 -8.46 3.09 26.71
N GLU A 577 -8.65 1.77 26.62
CA GLU A 577 -8.70 0.88 27.78
C GLU A 577 -7.31 0.44 28.27
N ALA A 578 -6.27 0.48 27.44
CA ALA A 578 -4.99 -0.09 27.79
C ALA A 578 -3.79 0.88 27.82
N LEU A 579 -3.84 2.00 27.08
CA LEU A 579 -2.71 2.93 27.07
C LEU A 579 -2.61 3.74 28.38
N PRO A 580 -1.46 3.67 29.08
CA PRO A 580 -1.26 4.42 30.34
C PRO A 580 -1.48 5.92 30.19
N GLU A 581 -1.09 6.50 29.05
CA GLU A 581 -1.23 7.94 28.75
C GLU A 581 -2.69 8.39 28.73
N ILE A 582 -3.61 7.51 28.36
CA ILE A 582 -5.04 7.78 28.34
C ILE A 582 -5.65 7.41 29.69
N ARG A 583 -5.36 6.22 30.21
CA ARG A 583 -5.94 5.70 31.46
C ARG A 583 -5.57 6.53 32.68
N ASN A 584 -4.36 7.06 32.74
CA ASN A 584 -3.89 7.88 33.84
C ASN A 584 -4.27 9.37 33.71
N ASN A 585 -5.05 9.73 32.67
CA ASN A 585 -5.65 11.05 32.48
C ASN A 585 -7.17 10.95 32.53
N PRO A 586 -7.82 11.09 33.73
CA PRO A 586 -9.25 10.89 33.89
C PRO A 586 -10.12 11.82 33.04
N ALA A 587 -9.68 13.06 32.81
CA ALA A 587 -10.42 14.01 31.98
C ALA A 587 -10.47 13.52 30.51
N LEU A 588 -9.33 13.16 29.96
CA LEU A 588 -9.24 12.63 28.61
C LEU A 588 -9.98 11.30 28.45
N TYR A 589 -9.78 10.36 29.37
CA TYR A 589 -10.47 9.07 29.34
C TYR A 589 -11.99 9.23 29.34
N ASN A 590 -12.53 10.09 30.24
CA ASN A 590 -13.95 10.33 30.33
C ASN A 590 -14.51 11.02 29.08
N GLU A 591 -13.79 11.97 28.50
CA GLU A 591 -14.16 12.61 27.24
C GLU A 591 -14.22 11.59 26.10
N MET A 592 -13.16 10.82 25.92
CA MET A 592 -13.12 9.77 24.89
C MET A 592 -14.24 8.75 25.07
N LYS A 593 -14.47 8.29 26.29
CA LYS A 593 -15.52 7.31 26.61
C LYS A 593 -16.92 7.85 26.30
N ALA A 594 -17.19 9.11 26.64
CA ALA A 594 -18.47 9.76 26.37
C ALA A 594 -18.73 9.88 24.85
N LEU A 595 -17.72 10.30 24.08
CA LEU A 595 -17.82 10.38 22.63
C LEU A 595 -17.90 8.98 21.98
N TYR A 596 -17.15 8.00 22.50
CA TYR A 596 -17.14 6.63 21.99
C TYR A 596 -18.49 5.93 22.19
N GLN A 597 -19.24 6.27 23.25
CA GLN A 597 -20.58 5.71 23.48
C GLN A 597 -21.47 5.91 22.25
N PHE A 598 -21.52 7.12 21.70
CA PHE A 598 -22.31 7.37 20.48
C PHE A 598 -21.54 6.96 19.21
N LYS A 599 -20.34 7.55 18.97
CA LYS A 599 -19.61 7.37 17.69
C LYS A 599 -19.16 5.93 17.46
N GLY A 600 -18.86 5.18 18.52
CA GLY A 600 -18.42 3.79 18.47
C GLY A 600 -19.57 2.80 18.65
N VAL A 601 -20.18 2.81 19.84
CA VAL A 601 -21.10 1.75 20.29
C VAL A 601 -22.49 1.91 19.67
N GLU A 602 -23.18 3.04 19.90
CA GLU A 602 -24.56 3.22 19.49
C GLU A 602 -24.75 3.33 17.98
N SER A 603 -23.80 3.93 17.28
CA SER A 603 -23.84 4.09 15.83
C SER A 603 -23.53 2.81 15.04
N CYS A 604 -23.18 1.71 15.69
CA CYS A 604 -22.96 0.43 15.01
C CYS A 604 -24.31 -0.20 14.62
N ALA A 605 -24.51 -0.49 13.35
CA ALA A 605 -25.74 -1.14 12.85
C ALA A 605 -25.77 -2.66 13.08
N GLU A 606 -24.73 -3.26 13.67
CA GLU A 606 -24.61 -4.70 14.02
C GLU A 606 -24.91 -5.68 12.88
N THR A 607 -24.68 -5.27 11.62
CA THR A 607 -24.98 -6.07 10.44
C THR A 607 -24.09 -7.30 10.27
N GLY A 608 -22.94 -7.37 10.97
CA GLY A 608 -21.94 -8.42 10.79
C GLY A 608 -21.18 -8.38 9.46
N MET A 609 -21.47 -7.46 8.53
CA MET A 609 -20.81 -7.37 7.22
C MET A 609 -19.30 -7.14 7.33
N CYS A 610 -18.85 -6.50 8.39
CA CYS A 610 -17.43 -6.32 8.68
C CYS A 610 -16.69 -7.66 8.84
N ALA A 611 -17.33 -8.69 9.42
CA ALA A 611 -16.74 -10.01 9.59
C ALA A 611 -16.50 -10.71 8.24
N LEU A 612 -17.40 -10.51 7.26
CA LEU A 612 -17.27 -11.10 5.92
C LEU A 612 -16.08 -10.54 5.13
N ARG A 613 -15.62 -9.34 5.50
CA ARG A 613 -14.46 -8.68 4.88
C ARG A 613 -13.21 -8.77 5.75
N CYS A 614 -13.35 -9.17 7.00
CA CYS A 614 -12.21 -9.28 7.90
C CYS A 614 -11.40 -10.55 7.59
N PRO A 615 -10.12 -10.42 7.25
CA PRO A 615 -9.30 -11.59 6.91
C PRO A 615 -9.06 -12.55 8.08
N VAL A 616 -9.27 -12.08 9.32
CA VAL A 616 -9.20 -12.90 10.54
C VAL A 616 -10.58 -13.19 11.16
N GLY A 617 -11.67 -12.77 10.50
CA GLY A 617 -13.04 -13.12 10.86
C GLY A 617 -13.65 -12.34 12.04
N ILE A 618 -13.10 -11.17 12.40
CA ILE A 618 -13.59 -10.37 13.53
C ILE A 618 -14.97 -9.78 13.22
N ASN A 619 -15.95 -10.11 14.07
CA ASN A 619 -17.27 -9.47 14.06
C ASN A 619 -17.31 -8.29 15.04
N THR A 620 -16.98 -7.09 14.56
CA THR A 620 -17.03 -5.88 15.38
C THR A 620 -18.46 -5.56 15.83
N GLY A 621 -19.49 -5.97 15.06
CA GLY A 621 -20.89 -5.83 15.47
C GLY A 621 -21.22 -6.61 16.73
N ALA A 622 -20.74 -7.86 16.85
CA ALA A 622 -20.91 -8.67 18.06
C ALA A 622 -20.20 -8.04 19.27
N PHE A 623 -19.02 -7.47 19.06
CA PHE A 623 -18.28 -6.76 20.09
C PHE A 623 -19.05 -5.49 20.56
N MET A 624 -19.60 -4.70 19.64
CA MET A 624 -20.41 -3.53 20.00
C MET A 624 -21.69 -3.93 20.73
N HIS A 625 -22.29 -5.06 20.34
CA HIS A 625 -23.46 -5.62 21.04
C HIS A 625 -23.14 -5.97 22.51
N ALA A 626 -21.99 -6.61 22.76
CA ALA A 626 -21.53 -6.92 24.11
C ALA A 626 -21.36 -5.64 24.96
N LEU A 627 -20.74 -4.60 24.41
CA LEU A 627 -20.57 -3.33 25.09
C LEU A 627 -21.91 -2.60 25.38
N ARG A 628 -22.93 -2.77 24.53
CA ARG A 628 -24.30 -2.26 24.81
C ARG A 628 -24.95 -2.99 25.98
N GLY A 629 -24.75 -4.31 26.08
CA GLY A 629 -25.25 -5.11 27.19
C GLY A 629 -24.68 -4.72 28.54
N GLU A 630 -23.39 -4.31 28.57
CA GLU A 630 -22.72 -3.80 29.76
C GLU A 630 -23.16 -2.38 30.14
N ASN A 631 -23.49 -1.54 29.16
CA ASN A 631 -23.90 -0.15 29.33
C ASN A 631 -25.11 0.14 28.42
N PRO A 632 -26.32 -0.30 28.80
CA PRO A 632 -27.51 -0.06 27.96
C PRO A 632 -27.76 1.44 27.81
N SER A 633 -27.90 1.88 26.55
CA SER A 633 -28.21 3.28 26.26
C SER A 633 -29.64 3.62 26.65
N LYS A 634 -29.89 4.91 26.90
CA LYS A 634 -31.26 5.41 27.18
C LYS A 634 -32.19 5.33 25.96
N LEU A 635 -31.68 4.91 24.80
CA LEU A 635 -32.40 4.72 23.53
C LEU A 635 -32.90 3.28 23.35
N GLN A 636 -32.54 2.37 24.23
CA GLN A 636 -33.14 1.05 24.37
C GLN A 636 -34.20 1.10 25.44
#